data_b4ec113e0499d9061ba0f01b53cabf6e
#
_entry.id   b4ec113e0499d9061ba0f01b53cabf6e
#
_cell.length_a   1.000
_cell.length_b   1.000
_cell.length_c   1.000
_cell.angle_alpha   90.00
_cell.angle_beta   90.00
_cell.angle_gamma   90.00
#
_symmetry.space_group_name_H-M   'P 1'
#
loop_
_entity.id
_entity.type
_entity.pdbx_description
1 polymer ?
#
loop_
_entity_poly.entity_id
_entity_poly.type
_entity_poly.pdbx_seq_one_letter_code
_entity_poly.pdbx_strand_id
1 'polypeptide(L)'
;MVRIMAIILCALMLLSVIAVLIPFLGIDSYAAGYDPDTTVRVGLMYGSNVTIGFETKAEHGFVIGSVDALNNFTAMWQVADTVVSATCDCNLANNSRTFSAISSDSPDVGGYHLQMPWDQTLSLEQAIANLQANLVSYNFNIFPAYINGQMCIRIGSFGSEAAALQMLSDLIGVYPTLTLAVPSLNAVSVVNPYTNTILYEHDSRSAGYELGIAAYQGGAGKSTLITPAQNHYEGIFEFSRNKAGTDGVALTNVLTIEEYVECVLPWEIGNTWPIEAQKAFAITARTFALSMLGRHRVSYGFDMCNGTHCQSFMGCARTTDLVRQAVSETAGQILTYNGEPCNTYYSAVAGGVTASAAEVWGASSARPYLTAVPTPWENYASHKNGSWKREVSPKELCEYLNGKGYTDLTGAIASISVNSYAENSSYIYSLTITDTAGHSVTIKTCDKIRLALGAYVNSANFVVGRAGDTVDVITYSLNTEVPIIAPSKTTYPGASVITENGVINQRIYGEINVLTAAGIETVTALDSLNVITQYNESVDYNMISETGFEEGETYTYIPAKRADLGNIRSYEVIKTIEPIILEGTAGNFVFVGRGWGHGVGMSQWGTKNMAELGYTSNEILAAYFPGTVVLPIEQVNR
;
A
#
# COMPACT_ATOMS: atom_id res chain seq x y z
N MET A 1 -13.00 42.70 31.44
CA MET A 1 -13.20 41.24 31.39
C MET A 1 -13.80 40.74 30.07
N VAL A 2 -14.95 41.24 29.62
CA VAL A 2 -15.63 40.78 28.41
C VAL A 2 -14.80 40.93 27.13
N ARG A 3 -14.03 42.03 26.94
CA ARG A 3 -13.17 42.21 25.77
C ARG A 3 -11.96 41.27 25.76
N ILE A 4 -11.41 40.88 26.90
CA ILE A 4 -10.29 39.94 27.01
C ILE A 4 -10.75 38.52 26.76
N MET A 5 -11.94 38.16 27.25
CA MET A 5 -12.58 36.85 26.91
C MET A 5 -12.90 36.70 25.42
N ALA A 6 -13.38 37.77 24.75
CA ALA A 6 -13.62 37.74 23.31
C ALA A 6 -12.34 37.56 22.49
N ILE A 7 -11.24 38.20 22.88
CA ILE A 7 -9.94 38.04 22.21
C ILE A 7 -9.39 36.62 22.43
N ILE A 8 -9.53 36.06 23.62
CA ILE A 8 -9.11 34.68 23.92
C ILE A 8 -9.97 33.67 23.13
N LEU A 9 -11.30 33.90 23.01
CA LEU A 9 -12.19 33.05 22.24
C LEU A 9 -11.89 33.12 20.74
N CYS A 10 -11.61 34.31 20.19
CA CYS A 10 -11.17 34.48 18.80
C CYS A 10 -9.80 33.82 18.54
N ALA A 11 -8.86 33.93 19.47
CA ALA A 11 -7.55 33.27 19.37
C ALA A 11 -7.68 31.74 19.43
N LEU A 12 -8.57 31.19 20.27
CA LEU A 12 -8.86 29.77 20.35
C LEU A 12 -9.60 29.25 19.09
N MET A 13 -10.52 30.06 18.51
CA MET A 13 -11.15 29.72 17.22
C MET A 13 -10.16 29.80 16.06
N LEU A 14 -9.25 30.77 16.03
CA LEU A 14 -8.16 30.82 15.04
C LEU A 14 -7.20 29.61 15.19
N LEU A 15 -6.84 29.24 16.40
CA LEU A 15 -6.02 28.05 16.67
C LEU A 15 -6.73 26.74 16.28
N SER A 16 -8.05 26.66 16.47
CA SER A 16 -8.81 25.48 16.02
C SER A 16 -8.94 25.42 14.48
N VAL A 17 -9.06 26.54 13.80
CA VAL A 17 -9.04 26.61 12.32
C VAL A 17 -7.65 26.32 11.77
N ILE A 18 -6.59 26.76 12.42
CA ILE A 18 -5.20 26.41 12.07
C ILE A 18 -4.96 24.92 12.33
N ALA A 19 -5.44 24.35 13.43
CA ALA A 19 -5.31 22.91 13.72
C ALA A 19 -6.10 22.01 12.75
N VAL A 20 -7.17 22.53 12.12
CA VAL A 20 -7.92 21.82 11.07
C VAL A 20 -7.28 22.01 9.69
N LEU A 21 -6.54 23.12 9.47
CA LEU A 21 -5.85 23.40 8.20
C LEU A 21 -4.44 22.78 8.10
N ILE A 22 -3.78 22.49 9.23
CA ILE A 22 -2.45 21.87 9.25
C ILE A 22 -2.42 20.49 8.57
N PRO A 23 -3.43 19.59 8.67
CA PRO A 23 -3.45 18.36 7.90
C PRO A 23 -3.57 18.56 6.39
N PHE A 24 -4.10 19.71 5.94
CA PHE A 24 -4.24 20.03 4.51
C PHE A 24 -3.03 20.75 3.91
N LEU A 25 -2.19 21.37 4.74
CA LEU A 25 -0.95 22.04 4.31
C LEU A 25 0.29 21.11 4.39
N GLY A 26 0.16 19.93 5.00
CA GLY A 26 1.26 18.96 5.17
C GLY A 26 1.47 18.01 3.98
N ILE A 27 0.72 18.14 2.87
CA ILE A 27 0.86 17.26 1.70
C ILE A 27 1.84 17.83 0.66
N ASP A 28 2.20 19.10 0.74
CA ASP A 28 3.00 19.78 -0.29
C ASP A 28 4.53 19.72 -0.09
N SER A 29 5.06 19.00 0.87
CA SER A 29 6.51 19.00 1.12
C SER A 29 7.26 17.73 0.75
N TYR A 30 6.64 16.76 0.12
CA TYR A 30 7.30 15.51 -0.31
C TYR A 30 7.65 15.46 -1.81
N ALA A 31 7.56 16.58 -2.52
CA ALA A 31 8.04 16.70 -3.91
C ALA A 31 9.58 16.79 -4.03
N ALA A 32 10.34 16.52 -2.97
CA ALA A 32 11.79 16.48 -3.02
C ALA A 32 12.26 15.12 -3.53
N GLY A 33 12.43 15.04 -4.87
CA GLY A 33 13.28 14.06 -5.54
C GLY A 33 13.06 12.61 -5.12
N TYR A 34 12.08 11.93 -5.72
CA TYR A 34 12.02 10.48 -5.64
C TYR A 34 13.29 9.88 -6.26
N ASP A 35 13.92 8.99 -5.51
CA ASP A 35 15.09 8.21 -5.90
C ASP A 35 14.64 6.76 -6.08
N PRO A 36 15.20 5.98 -7.03
CA PRO A 36 15.03 4.52 -7.08
C PRO A 36 15.33 3.82 -5.75
N ASP A 37 16.21 4.40 -4.94
CA ASP A 37 16.54 3.93 -3.58
C ASP A 37 15.55 4.40 -2.50
N THR A 38 14.43 5.05 -2.89
CA THR A 38 13.40 5.47 -1.93
C THR A 38 12.94 4.27 -1.11
N THR A 39 13.01 4.42 0.21
CA THR A 39 12.58 3.40 1.16
C THR A 39 11.17 3.66 1.67
N VAL A 40 10.46 2.57 1.98
CA VAL A 40 9.09 2.56 2.49
C VAL A 40 9.07 1.90 3.86
N ARG A 41 8.33 2.47 4.79
CA ARG A 41 8.05 1.91 6.12
C ARG A 41 6.67 1.29 6.14
N VAL A 42 6.58 -0.02 6.32
CA VAL A 42 5.32 -0.76 6.38
C VAL A 42 5.06 -1.27 7.78
N GLY A 43 4.03 -0.78 8.43
CA GLY A 43 3.63 -1.24 9.75
C GLY A 43 3.06 -2.65 9.69
N LEU A 44 3.74 -3.61 10.34
CA LEU A 44 3.31 -5.00 10.43
C LEU A 44 2.55 -5.29 11.73
N MET A 45 3.00 -4.68 12.84
CA MET A 45 2.42 -4.87 14.17
C MET A 45 2.44 -3.53 14.93
N TYR A 46 1.28 -3.00 15.25
CA TYR A 46 1.14 -1.66 15.82
C TYR A 46 -0.21 -1.47 16.55
N GLY A 47 -0.34 -0.39 17.28
CA GLY A 47 -1.56 -0.05 18.03
C GLY A 47 -1.89 -1.10 19.10
N SER A 48 -3.05 -1.72 19.03
CA SER A 48 -3.48 -2.79 19.97
C SER A 48 -2.90 -4.17 19.65
N ASN A 49 -2.20 -4.34 18.53
CA ASN A 49 -1.67 -5.64 18.08
C ASN A 49 -0.20 -5.85 18.48
N VAL A 50 0.38 -4.96 19.29
CA VAL A 50 1.74 -5.10 19.80
C VAL A 50 1.86 -6.25 20.80
N THR A 51 3.06 -6.82 20.95
CA THR A 51 3.37 -7.93 21.85
C THR A 51 4.57 -7.60 22.73
N ILE A 52 4.71 -8.28 23.86
CA ILE A 52 5.87 -8.12 24.75
C ILE A 52 7.16 -8.61 24.08
N GLY A 53 7.07 -9.63 23.23
CA GLY A 53 8.19 -10.13 22.45
C GLY A 53 7.74 -10.67 21.09
N PHE A 54 8.59 -10.48 20.06
CA PHE A 54 8.34 -10.94 18.71
C PHE A 54 9.53 -11.76 18.19
N GLU A 55 9.29 -13.06 17.90
CA GLU A 55 10.30 -13.97 17.35
C GLU A 55 10.49 -13.71 15.85
N THR A 56 11.75 -13.67 15.40
CA THR A 56 12.11 -13.69 13.99
C THR A 56 13.25 -14.68 13.72
N LYS A 57 13.31 -15.20 12.49
CA LYS A 57 14.32 -16.16 12.03
C LYS A 57 15.03 -15.62 10.81
N ALA A 58 16.30 -16.03 10.64
CA ALA A 58 17.06 -15.83 9.43
C ALA A 58 18.03 -17.01 9.23
N GLU A 59 18.32 -17.37 7.98
CA GLU A 59 19.09 -18.58 7.67
C GLU A 59 20.54 -18.52 8.18
N HIS A 60 21.17 -17.35 8.11
CA HIS A 60 22.58 -17.16 8.41
C HIS A 60 22.84 -16.23 9.61
N GLY A 61 21.80 -15.99 10.44
CA GLY A 61 21.87 -15.04 11.56
C GLY A 61 21.49 -13.62 11.16
N PHE A 62 21.89 -12.65 11.99
CA PHE A 62 21.38 -11.28 11.89
C PHE A 62 22.49 -10.25 11.95
N VAL A 63 22.22 -9.11 11.30
CA VAL A 63 22.91 -7.85 11.55
C VAL A 63 21.96 -6.95 12.32
N ILE A 64 22.41 -6.47 13.47
CA ILE A 64 21.64 -5.60 14.38
C ILE A 64 22.26 -4.21 14.34
N GLY A 65 21.44 -3.19 14.41
CA GLY A 65 21.89 -1.80 14.37
C GLY A 65 20.78 -0.82 14.66
N SER A 66 20.94 0.40 14.18
CA SER A 66 19.94 1.47 14.30
C SER A 66 19.37 1.88 12.96
N VAL A 67 18.09 2.23 12.94
CA VAL A 67 17.40 2.84 11.80
C VAL A 67 17.10 4.29 12.16
N ASP A 68 17.53 5.24 11.32
CA ASP A 68 17.26 6.67 11.53
C ASP A 68 15.91 7.10 10.94
N ALA A 69 15.57 8.38 11.14
CA ALA A 69 14.33 8.98 10.64
C ALA A 69 14.27 9.04 9.09
N LEU A 70 15.41 8.91 8.41
CA LEU A 70 15.53 8.87 6.95
C LEU A 70 15.58 7.44 6.41
N ASN A 71 15.35 6.44 7.27
CA ASN A 71 15.39 5.01 6.97
C ASN A 71 16.80 4.44 6.69
N ASN A 72 17.86 5.18 7.04
CA ASN A 72 19.22 4.65 6.92
C ASN A 72 19.48 3.64 8.03
N PHE A 73 19.99 2.48 7.66
CA PHE A 73 20.42 1.44 8.59
C PHE A 73 21.92 1.53 8.85
N THR A 74 22.27 1.69 10.11
CA THR A 74 23.66 1.64 10.57
C THR A 74 23.89 0.33 11.31
N ALA A 75 24.65 -0.59 10.71
CA ALA A 75 25.02 -1.86 11.31
C ALA A 75 25.97 -1.65 12.50
N MET A 76 25.72 -2.33 13.63
CA MET A 76 26.49 -2.17 14.88
C MET A 76 26.97 -3.49 15.46
N TRP A 77 26.20 -4.56 15.29
CA TRP A 77 26.48 -5.88 15.87
C TRP A 77 26.02 -7.01 14.95
N GLN A 78 26.76 -8.11 14.95
CA GLN A 78 26.37 -9.32 14.22
C GLN A 78 26.07 -10.44 15.20
N VAL A 79 25.00 -11.19 14.94
CA VAL A 79 24.54 -12.33 15.73
C VAL A 79 24.47 -13.55 14.83
N ALA A 80 25.15 -14.64 15.24
CA ALA A 80 25.15 -15.90 14.51
C ALA A 80 23.93 -16.78 14.79
N ASP A 81 23.19 -16.48 15.85
CA ASP A 81 21.93 -17.15 16.17
C ASP A 81 20.95 -17.00 15.01
N THR A 82 20.29 -18.10 14.62
CA THR A 82 19.33 -18.09 13.51
C THR A 82 17.90 -17.78 13.95
N VAL A 83 17.68 -17.64 15.27
CA VAL A 83 16.38 -17.27 15.87
C VAL A 83 16.65 -16.29 17.00
N VAL A 84 15.96 -15.15 16.95
CA VAL A 84 15.99 -14.14 18.00
C VAL A 84 14.57 -13.65 18.30
N SER A 85 14.38 -13.08 19.48
CA SER A 85 13.16 -12.35 19.85
C SER A 85 13.50 -10.91 20.21
N ALA A 86 12.84 -9.95 19.59
CA ALA A 86 12.86 -8.56 20.04
C ALA A 86 11.80 -8.39 21.13
N THR A 87 12.22 -8.00 22.34
CA THR A 87 11.34 -7.96 23.53
C THR A 87 11.36 -6.57 24.18
N CYS A 88 10.34 -6.28 24.96
CA CYS A 88 10.40 -5.15 25.88
C CYS A 88 11.53 -5.33 26.90
N ASP A 89 12.22 -4.25 27.25
CA ASP A 89 13.17 -4.22 28.36
C ASP A 89 12.38 -4.19 29.70
N CYS A 90 12.20 -5.37 30.26
CA CYS A 90 11.53 -5.62 31.56
C CYS A 90 11.82 -7.04 32.03
N ASN A 91 11.33 -7.41 33.22
CA ASN A 91 11.38 -8.80 33.65
C ASN A 91 10.44 -9.66 32.79
N LEU A 92 10.97 -10.75 32.24
CA LEU A 92 10.25 -11.61 31.30
C LEU A 92 10.20 -13.06 31.79
N ALA A 93 9.05 -13.69 31.62
CA ALA A 93 8.91 -15.15 31.63
C ALA A 93 8.87 -15.67 30.19
N ASN A 94 9.55 -16.76 29.92
CA ASN A 94 9.60 -17.43 28.62
C ASN A 94 8.78 -18.71 28.63
N ASN A 95 7.60 -18.67 28.05
CA ASN A 95 6.72 -19.83 27.89
C ASN A 95 6.88 -20.42 26.48
N SER A 96 7.79 -21.38 26.32
CA SER A 96 8.05 -22.03 25.03
C SER A 96 8.33 -21.02 23.89
N ARG A 97 9.25 -20.08 24.13
CA ARG A 97 9.68 -18.98 23.24
C ARG A 97 8.70 -17.81 23.10
N THR A 98 7.60 -17.84 23.85
CA THR A 98 6.69 -16.70 23.94
C THR A 98 6.98 -15.94 25.22
N PHE A 99 7.41 -14.70 25.08
CA PHE A 99 7.74 -13.85 26.22
C PHE A 99 6.50 -13.11 26.75
N SER A 100 6.43 -12.99 28.06
CA SER A 100 5.43 -12.19 28.76
C SER A 100 6.10 -11.38 29.88
N ALA A 101 5.66 -10.15 30.09
CA ALA A 101 6.14 -9.32 31.19
C ALA A 101 5.63 -9.84 32.52
N ILE A 102 6.52 -9.88 33.52
CA ILE A 102 6.20 -10.32 34.87
C ILE A 102 6.78 -9.35 35.91
N SER A 103 6.20 -9.37 37.12
CA SER A 103 6.67 -8.58 38.28
C SER A 103 7.50 -9.40 39.28
N SER A 104 7.87 -10.62 38.93
CA SER A 104 8.69 -11.50 39.79
C SER A 104 10.16 -11.06 39.79
N ASP A 105 10.81 -11.19 40.96
CA ASP A 105 12.26 -10.98 41.12
C ASP A 105 13.11 -12.16 40.60
N SER A 106 12.47 -13.20 40.10
CA SER A 106 13.12 -14.40 39.54
C SER A 106 12.60 -14.65 38.09
N PRO A 107 12.86 -13.73 37.16
CA PRO A 107 12.45 -13.90 35.77
C PRO A 107 13.39 -14.85 35.02
N ASP A 108 12.95 -15.32 33.84
CA ASP A 108 13.81 -15.99 32.88
C ASP A 108 14.80 -15.02 32.20
N VAL A 109 14.37 -13.76 31.98
CA VAL A 109 15.20 -12.64 31.54
C VAL A 109 14.94 -11.46 32.45
N GLY A 110 15.96 -10.99 33.18
CA GLY A 110 15.84 -9.83 34.06
C GLY A 110 16.12 -8.52 33.35
N GLY A 111 15.39 -7.46 33.68
CA GLY A 111 15.52 -6.14 33.07
C GLY A 111 16.54 -5.21 33.78
N TYR A 112 17.16 -5.64 34.90
CA TYR A 112 18.17 -4.84 35.58
C TYR A 112 19.56 -5.33 35.19
N HIS A 113 20.51 -4.40 34.94
CA HIS A 113 21.87 -4.72 34.50
C HIS A 113 22.88 -3.83 35.20
N LEU A 114 24.15 -4.24 35.17
CA LEU A 114 25.26 -3.31 35.36
C LEU A 114 25.71 -2.83 33.99
N GLN A 115 26.11 -1.58 33.90
CA GLN A 115 26.53 -0.97 32.63
C GLN A 115 27.88 -0.28 32.80
N MET A 116 28.78 -0.44 31.79
CA MET A 116 30.02 0.31 31.70
C MET A 116 30.22 0.88 30.29
N PRO A 117 30.89 2.04 30.16
CA PRO A 117 31.24 2.57 28.85
C PRO A 117 32.23 1.66 28.15
N TRP A 118 32.12 1.58 26.82
CA TRP A 118 33.13 0.95 25.97
C TRP A 118 34.18 1.99 25.60
N ASP A 119 35.46 1.73 25.96
CA ASP A 119 36.56 2.71 25.83
C ASP A 119 37.21 2.73 24.42
N GLN A 120 36.80 1.83 23.55
CA GLN A 120 37.25 1.71 22.16
C GLN A 120 38.74 1.38 21.97
N THR A 121 39.48 1.09 23.04
CA THR A 121 40.89 0.63 22.94
C THR A 121 40.98 -0.79 22.39
N LEU A 122 39.92 -1.59 22.57
CA LEU A 122 39.69 -2.91 22.02
C LEU A 122 38.46 -2.90 21.12
N SER A 123 38.33 -3.85 20.21
CA SER A 123 37.02 -4.04 19.56
C SER A 123 35.97 -4.42 20.61
N LEU A 124 34.71 -4.17 20.31
CA LEU A 124 33.60 -4.47 21.23
C LEU A 124 33.55 -5.96 21.58
N GLU A 125 33.80 -6.84 20.59
CA GLU A 125 33.88 -8.29 20.76
C GLU A 125 35.02 -8.69 21.70
N GLN A 126 36.21 -8.09 21.54
CA GLN A 126 37.34 -8.32 22.41
C GLN A 126 37.09 -7.84 23.84
N ALA A 127 36.48 -6.68 24.01
CA ALA A 127 36.16 -6.15 25.32
C ALA A 127 35.13 -7.04 26.06
N ILE A 128 34.09 -7.53 25.37
CA ILE A 128 33.11 -8.49 25.90
C ILE A 128 33.78 -9.81 26.26
N ALA A 129 34.63 -10.39 25.36
CA ALA A 129 35.32 -11.66 25.60
C ALA A 129 36.25 -11.56 26.84
N ASN A 130 36.97 -10.46 27.01
CA ASN A 130 37.81 -10.22 28.19
C ASN A 130 37.00 -10.15 29.48
N LEU A 131 35.83 -9.46 29.46
CA LEU A 131 34.93 -9.42 30.62
C LEU A 131 34.35 -10.79 30.93
N GLN A 132 33.97 -11.60 29.93
CA GLN A 132 33.47 -12.96 30.11
C GLN A 132 34.55 -13.85 30.75
N ALA A 133 35.80 -13.74 30.32
CA ALA A 133 36.93 -14.49 30.90
C ALA A 133 37.20 -14.08 32.37
N ASN A 134 37.19 -12.78 32.66
CA ASN A 134 37.44 -12.24 34.01
C ASN A 134 36.31 -12.50 35.00
N LEU A 135 35.07 -12.57 34.51
CA LEU A 135 33.85 -12.74 35.33
C LEU A 135 33.28 -14.17 35.18
N VAL A 136 34.05 -15.12 34.69
CA VAL A 136 33.60 -16.50 34.41
C VAL A 136 32.96 -17.19 35.62
N SER A 137 33.42 -16.90 36.87
CA SER A 137 32.88 -17.45 38.10
C SER A 137 31.43 -17.02 38.41
N TYR A 138 31.00 -15.92 37.84
CA TYR A 138 29.66 -15.40 38.04
C TYR A 138 28.65 -15.90 36.99
N ASN A 139 29.14 -16.45 35.87
CA ASN A 139 28.30 -16.91 34.74
C ASN A 139 27.33 -15.84 34.22
N PHE A 140 27.79 -14.62 34.14
CA PHE A 140 26.95 -13.50 33.68
C PHE A 140 26.69 -13.55 32.18
N ASN A 141 25.49 -13.14 31.79
CA ASN A 141 25.23 -12.66 30.45
C ASN A 141 25.91 -11.29 30.26
N ILE A 142 26.85 -11.17 29.33
CA ILE A 142 27.57 -9.93 29.01
C ILE A 142 27.33 -9.65 27.53
N PHE A 143 26.78 -8.48 27.25
CA PHE A 143 26.29 -8.15 25.91
C PHE A 143 26.46 -6.67 25.58
N PRO A 144 26.53 -6.32 24.27
CA PRO A 144 26.57 -4.94 23.82
C PRO A 144 25.21 -4.28 23.93
N ALA A 145 25.22 -2.97 24.20
CA ALA A 145 24.02 -2.15 24.21
C ALA A 145 24.28 -0.79 23.57
N TYR A 146 23.27 -0.25 22.89
CA TYR A 146 23.29 1.10 22.32
C TYR A 146 22.31 1.97 23.11
N ILE A 147 22.87 2.84 23.94
CA ILE A 147 22.11 3.62 24.93
C ILE A 147 22.40 5.11 24.73
N ASN A 148 21.37 5.91 24.50
CA ASN A 148 21.50 7.35 24.28
C ASN A 148 22.53 7.75 23.19
N GLY A 149 22.56 6.99 22.10
CA GLY A 149 23.45 7.27 20.97
C GLY A 149 24.89 6.76 21.16
N GLN A 150 25.17 5.95 22.17
CA GLN A 150 26.51 5.42 22.44
C GLN A 150 26.50 3.91 22.70
N MET A 151 27.50 3.23 22.18
CA MET A 151 27.75 1.82 22.50
C MET A 151 28.32 1.70 23.91
N CYS A 152 27.80 0.75 24.66
CA CYS A 152 28.28 0.37 25.98
C CYS A 152 28.20 -1.14 26.17
N ILE A 153 28.69 -1.66 27.29
CA ILE A 153 28.61 -3.07 27.64
C ILE A 153 27.72 -3.21 28.88
N ARG A 154 26.73 -4.12 28.81
CA ARG A 154 25.89 -4.51 29.92
C ARG A 154 26.28 -5.88 30.47
N ILE A 155 26.15 -6.05 31.78
CA ILE A 155 26.59 -7.23 32.54
C ILE A 155 25.45 -7.67 33.43
N GLY A 156 25.11 -8.96 33.37
CA GLY A 156 24.07 -9.57 34.17
C GLY A 156 22.65 -9.32 33.62
N SER A 157 21.69 -10.06 34.14
CA SER A 157 20.28 -9.98 33.85
C SER A 157 19.55 -10.23 35.17
N PHE A 158 19.39 -9.18 35.97
CA PHE A 158 18.88 -9.29 37.35
C PHE A 158 17.38 -9.04 37.38
N GLY A 159 16.67 -9.77 38.24
CA GLY A 159 15.21 -9.63 38.39
C GLY A 159 14.79 -8.45 39.28
N SER A 160 15.72 -7.86 40.04
CA SER A 160 15.41 -6.70 40.91
C SER A 160 16.58 -5.72 41.00
N GLU A 161 16.25 -4.47 41.30
CA GLU A 161 17.23 -3.42 41.55
C GLU A 161 18.16 -3.78 42.71
N ALA A 162 17.61 -4.37 43.78
CA ALA A 162 18.38 -4.78 44.95
C ALA A 162 19.46 -5.82 44.60
N ALA A 163 19.13 -6.80 43.77
CA ALA A 163 20.10 -7.80 43.29
C ALA A 163 21.19 -7.20 42.44
N ALA A 164 20.84 -6.26 41.55
CA ALA A 164 21.82 -5.56 40.72
C ALA A 164 22.73 -4.62 41.54
N LEU A 165 22.19 -3.91 42.53
CA LEU A 165 22.96 -3.04 43.44
C LEU A 165 23.93 -3.84 44.33
N GLN A 166 23.51 -5.01 44.81
CA GLN A 166 24.42 -5.88 45.55
C GLN A 166 25.61 -6.29 44.68
N MET A 167 25.36 -6.71 43.46
CA MET A 167 26.44 -7.08 42.52
C MET A 167 27.31 -5.88 42.14
N LEU A 168 26.73 -4.71 41.97
CA LEU A 168 27.51 -3.46 41.77
C LEU A 168 28.48 -3.22 42.92
N SER A 169 28.02 -3.36 44.18
CA SER A 169 28.86 -3.21 45.37
C SER A 169 30.06 -4.19 45.37
N ASP A 170 29.82 -5.41 44.89
CA ASP A 170 30.85 -6.46 44.87
C ASP A 170 31.91 -6.19 43.77
N LEU A 171 31.52 -5.57 42.65
CA LEU A 171 32.38 -5.39 41.48
C LEU A 171 32.97 -3.99 41.34
N ILE A 172 32.43 -2.95 41.98
CA ILE A 172 32.83 -1.55 41.77
C ILE A 172 34.29 -1.30 42.13
N GLY A 173 34.86 -2.06 43.07
CA GLY A 173 36.26 -1.97 43.45
C GLY A 173 37.23 -2.41 42.34
N VAL A 174 36.80 -3.28 41.44
CA VAL A 174 37.57 -3.79 40.28
C VAL A 174 37.22 -3.02 39.02
N TYR A 175 35.96 -2.66 38.86
CA TYR A 175 35.42 -1.95 37.69
C TYR A 175 34.76 -0.62 38.11
N PRO A 176 35.54 0.42 38.38
CA PRO A 176 35.01 1.66 38.98
C PRO A 176 34.09 2.47 38.06
N THR A 177 33.98 2.14 36.79
CA THR A 177 33.07 2.77 35.84
C THR A 177 31.69 2.10 35.75
N LEU A 178 31.48 1.01 36.48
CA LEU A 178 30.18 0.32 36.52
C LEU A 178 29.11 1.22 37.14
N THR A 179 27.94 1.19 36.55
CA THR A 179 26.73 1.86 37.02
C THR A 179 25.55 0.92 36.94
N LEU A 180 24.50 1.19 37.71
CA LEU A 180 23.24 0.48 37.58
C LEU A 180 22.49 0.92 36.32
N ALA A 181 21.99 -0.02 35.56
CA ALA A 181 21.01 0.16 34.49
C ALA A 181 19.66 -0.44 34.91
N VAL A 182 18.62 0.36 34.87
CA VAL A 182 17.24 -0.04 35.17
C VAL A 182 16.42 -0.21 33.89
N PRO A 183 15.34 -1.02 33.91
CA PRO A 183 14.47 -1.20 32.75
C PRO A 183 14.00 0.13 32.16
N SER A 184 13.99 0.22 30.84
CA SER A 184 13.58 1.41 30.09
C SER A 184 12.34 1.16 29.26
N LEU A 185 11.37 2.07 29.35
CA LEU A 185 10.18 2.04 28.51
C LEU A 185 10.47 2.37 27.03
N ASN A 186 11.69 2.76 26.70
CA ASN A 186 12.12 3.04 25.33
C ASN A 186 13.07 1.99 24.78
N ALA A 187 13.49 1.02 25.59
CA ALA A 187 14.45 0.01 25.18
C ALA A 187 13.75 -1.26 24.66
N VAL A 188 14.41 -1.86 23.67
CA VAL A 188 14.09 -3.17 23.10
C VAL A 188 15.32 -4.05 23.24
N SER A 189 15.14 -5.24 23.84
CA SER A 189 16.20 -6.23 24.02
C SER A 189 16.07 -7.32 22.95
N VAL A 190 17.18 -7.73 22.35
CA VAL A 190 17.25 -8.88 21.43
C VAL A 190 17.70 -10.08 22.22
N VAL A 191 16.86 -11.08 22.34
CA VAL A 191 17.03 -12.25 23.22
C VAL A 191 17.06 -13.52 22.38
N ASN A 192 17.96 -14.46 22.69
CA ASN A 192 17.86 -15.82 22.18
C ASN A 192 16.73 -16.56 22.95
N PRO A 193 15.64 -16.96 22.26
CA PRO A 193 14.46 -17.52 22.95
C PRO A 193 14.64 -18.94 23.45
N TYR A 194 15.76 -19.62 23.13
CA TYR A 194 16.08 -20.97 23.62
C TYR A 194 16.94 -20.94 24.88
N THR A 195 17.80 -19.93 25.03
CA THR A 195 18.75 -19.82 26.14
C THR A 195 18.41 -18.71 27.13
N ASN A 196 17.46 -17.85 26.80
CA ASN A 196 17.12 -16.63 27.55
C ASN A 196 18.28 -15.63 27.67
N THR A 197 19.27 -15.72 26.76
CA THR A 197 20.43 -14.85 26.75
C THR A 197 20.12 -13.57 25.97
N ILE A 198 20.36 -12.42 26.57
CA ILE A 198 20.30 -11.14 25.85
C ILE A 198 21.53 -11.05 24.95
N LEU A 199 21.31 -10.81 23.68
CA LEU A 199 22.34 -10.71 22.63
C LEU A 199 22.70 -9.27 22.31
N TYR A 200 21.74 -8.37 22.50
CA TYR A 200 21.89 -6.93 22.23
C TYR A 200 20.75 -6.16 22.87
N GLU A 201 20.98 -4.89 23.18
CA GLU A 201 19.91 -4.02 23.65
C GLU A 201 20.01 -2.62 23.03
N HIS A 202 18.87 -2.04 22.73
CA HIS A 202 18.76 -0.73 22.09
C HIS A 202 17.77 0.16 22.84
N ASP A 203 18.24 1.29 23.34
CA ASP A 203 17.39 2.33 23.95
C ASP A 203 17.47 3.62 23.13
N SER A 204 16.39 3.92 22.41
CA SER A 204 16.27 5.08 21.52
C SER A 204 15.65 6.31 22.20
N ARG A 205 16.08 6.67 23.40
CA ARG A 205 15.58 7.90 24.10
C ARG A 205 15.73 9.18 23.29
N SER A 206 16.64 9.19 22.32
CA SER A 206 16.79 10.26 21.33
C SER A 206 15.86 9.95 20.15
N ALA A 207 14.91 10.84 19.85
CA ALA A 207 14.01 10.68 18.70
C ALA A 207 14.80 10.44 17.41
N GLY A 208 14.48 9.35 16.71
CA GLY A 208 14.99 9.10 15.38
C GLY A 208 15.98 7.95 15.19
N TYR A 209 16.25 7.13 16.22
CA TYR A 209 17.09 5.94 16.09
C TYR A 209 16.39 4.74 16.74
N GLU A 210 15.73 3.92 15.96
CA GLU A 210 15.06 2.71 16.45
C GLU A 210 15.92 1.47 16.21
N LEU A 211 15.66 0.38 16.93
CA LEU A 211 16.35 -0.89 16.72
C LEU A 211 16.05 -1.44 15.32
N GLY A 212 17.08 -1.68 14.53
CA GLY A 212 17.00 -2.37 13.24
C GLY A 212 17.59 -3.77 13.29
N ILE A 213 16.91 -4.74 12.71
CA ILE A 213 17.39 -6.11 12.54
C ILE A 213 17.27 -6.49 11.07
N ALA A 214 18.38 -6.81 10.42
CA ALA A 214 18.46 -7.32 9.06
C ALA A 214 18.94 -8.78 9.06
N ALA A 215 18.52 -9.57 8.08
CA ALA A 215 19.07 -10.89 7.87
C ALA A 215 20.53 -10.78 7.36
N TYR A 216 21.45 -11.54 7.94
CA TYR A 216 22.85 -11.59 7.48
C TYR A 216 22.94 -12.26 6.11
N GLN A 217 23.62 -11.60 5.16
CA GLN A 217 23.74 -12.02 3.75
C GLN A 217 25.00 -12.88 3.51
N GLY A 218 25.24 -13.86 4.33
CA GLY A 218 26.50 -14.66 4.33
C GLY A 218 26.60 -15.78 3.30
N GLY A 219 25.62 -15.93 2.40
CA GLY A 219 25.55 -17.07 1.47
C GLY A 219 25.29 -16.68 0.02
N ALA A 220 25.21 -17.69 -0.87
CA ALA A 220 24.79 -17.51 -2.24
C ALA A 220 23.25 -17.42 -2.30
N GLY A 221 22.70 -16.25 -2.23
CA GLY A 221 21.26 -16.00 -2.26
C GLY A 221 20.85 -14.88 -1.29
N LYS A 222 19.65 -14.33 -1.51
CA LYS A 222 19.12 -13.27 -0.66
C LYS A 222 18.53 -13.88 0.60
N SER A 223 19.15 -13.64 1.76
CA SER A 223 18.61 -14.05 3.05
C SER A 223 17.45 -13.16 3.46
N THR A 224 16.40 -13.73 4.03
CA THR A 224 15.18 -13.01 4.43
C THR A 224 14.91 -13.15 5.92
N LEU A 225 14.15 -12.20 6.47
CA LEU A 225 13.59 -12.28 7.81
C LEU A 225 12.29 -13.08 7.77
N ILE A 226 12.16 -14.07 8.66
CA ILE A 226 11.02 -14.99 8.68
C ILE A 226 10.25 -14.81 9.98
N THR A 227 8.96 -14.54 9.88
CA THR A 227 8.07 -14.41 11.04
C THR A 227 7.57 -15.76 11.56
N PRO A 228 6.99 -15.84 12.77
CA PRO A 228 6.38 -17.07 13.28
C PRO A 228 5.30 -17.66 12.35
N ALA A 229 4.59 -16.80 11.60
CA ALA A 229 3.62 -17.20 10.59
C ALA A 229 4.24 -17.73 9.27
N GLN A 230 5.57 -17.87 9.22
CA GLN A 230 6.35 -18.32 8.05
C GLN A 230 6.25 -17.36 6.85
N ASN A 231 5.97 -16.09 7.10
CA ASN A 231 6.08 -15.05 6.09
C ASN A 231 7.54 -14.59 5.99
N HIS A 232 8.04 -14.45 4.77
CA HIS A 232 9.40 -14.02 4.46
C HIS A 232 9.40 -12.54 4.09
N TYR A 233 10.33 -11.77 4.65
CA TYR A 233 10.45 -10.34 4.40
C TYR A 233 11.88 -9.98 3.99
N GLU A 234 11.99 -9.14 2.99
CA GLU A 234 13.21 -8.47 2.61
C GLU A 234 13.40 -7.17 3.42
N GLY A 235 14.56 -6.54 3.30
CA GLY A 235 14.84 -5.30 4.03
C GLY A 235 15.13 -5.51 5.51
N ILE A 236 14.63 -4.61 6.34
CA ILE A 236 14.96 -4.51 7.75
C ILE A 236 13.68 -4.56 8.59
N PHE A 237 13.71 -5.29 9.69
CA PHE A 237 12.73 -5.16 10.75
C PHE A 237 13.16 -4.07 11.72
N GLU A 238 12.38 -3.01 11.78
CA GLU A 238 12.51 -1.96 12.78
C GLU A 238 11.58 -2.25 13.95
N PHE A 239 12.14 -2.25 15.15
CA PHE A 239 11.41 -2.46 16.38
C PHE A 239 11.44 -1.19 17.22
N SER A 240 10.25 -0.73 17.63
CA SER A 240 10.10 0.41 18.54
C SER A 240 9.16 0.06 19.70
N ARG A 241 9.27 0.80 20.79
CA ARG A 241 8.28 0.69 21.88
C ARG A 241 6.99 1.40 21.46
N ASN A 242 5.87 0.72 21.65
CA ASN A 242 4.57 1.26 21.29
C ASN A 242 4.24 2.52 22.12
N LYS A 243 3.98 3.61 21.43
CA LYS A 243 3.66 4.90 22.06
C LYS A 243 2.16 5.13 22.28
N ALA A 244 1.31 4.21 21.80
CA ALA A 244 -0.15 4.36 21.74
C ALA A 244 -0.88 3.36 22.67
N GLY A 245 -0.73 3.51 23.97
CA GLY A 245 -1.63 2.95 24.98
C GLY A 245 -1.34 1.55 25.51
N THR A 246 -1.02 0.55 24.68
CA THR A 246 -0.64 -0.81 25.15
C THR A 246 0.87 -0.94 25.16
N ASP A 247 1.47 -1.32 26.28
CA ASP A 247 2.90 -1.58 26.35
C ASP A 247 3.26 -2.81 25.51
N GLY A 248 4.29 -2.67 24.69
CA GLY A 248 4.72 -3.73 23.78
C GLY A 248 5.69 -3.23 22.73
N VAL A 249 6.18 -4.15 21.93
CA VAL A 249 7.05 -3.89 20.78
C VAL A 249 6.20 -3.77 19.53
N ALA A 250 6.33 -2.65 18.83
CA ALA A 250 5.80 -2.44 17.49
C ALA A 250 6.83 -2.90 16.45
N LEU A 251 6.35 -3.41 15.31
CA LEU A 251 7.18 -3.91 14.22
C LEU A 251 6.83 -3.19 12.92
N THR A 252 7.84 -2.60 12.31
CA THR A 252 7.79 -1.98 10.97
C THR A 252 8.80 -2.68 10.07
N ASN A 253 8.42 -2.99 8.82
CA ASN A 253 9.36 -3.44 7.80
C ASN A 253 9.82 -2.22 6.98
N VAL A 254 11.12 -2.01 6.91
CA VAL A 254 11.78 -0.95 6.13
C VAL A 254 12.49 -1.60 4.96
N LEU A 255 12.13 -1.21 3.74
CA LEU A 255 12.65 -1.81 2.51
C LEU A 255 12.61 -0.80 1.37
N THR A 256 13.32 -1.06 0.27
CA THR A 256 13.25 -0.22 -0.92
C THR A 256 11.86 -0.30 -1.58
N ILE A 257 11.50 0.71 -2.37
CA ILE A 257 10.22 0.72 -3.08
C ILE A 257 10.09 -0.47 -4.05
N GLU A 258 11.19 -0.90 -4.66
CA GLU A 258 11.18 -2.05 -5.57
C GLU A 258 10.96 -3.37 -4.81
N GLU A 259 11.64 -3.59 -3.69
CA GLU A 259 11.40 -4.74 -2.81
C GLU A 259 9.96 -4.75 -2.28
N TYR A 260 9.41 -3.57 -1.97
CA TYR A 260 8.02 -3.44 -1.58
C TYR A 260 7.06 -3.88 -2.68
N VAL A 261 7.27 -3.43 -3.92
CA VAL A 261 6.44 -3.80 -5.07
C VAL A 261 6.53 -5.29 -5.36
N GLU A 262 7.74 -5.90 -5.31
CA GLU A 262 7.92 -7.35 -5.42
C GLU A 262 7.11 -8.14 -4.40
N CYS A 263 6.97 -7.61 -3.18
CA CYS A 263 6.22 -8.24 -2.11
C CYS A 263 4.71 -7.99 -2.18
N VAL A 264 4.26 -6.87 -2.79
CA VAL A 264 2.83 -6.53 -2.92
C VAL A 264 2.17 -7.28 -4.07
N LEU A 265 2.81 -7.34 -5.24
CA LEU A 265 2.22 -7.91 -6.45
C LEU A 265 1.58 -9.28 -6.24
N PRO A 266 2.28 -10.28 -5.65
CA PRO A 266 1.75 -11.64 -5.53
C PRO A 266 0.61 -11.78 -4.50
N TRP A 267 0.32 -10.75 -3.74
CA TRP A 267 -0.80 -10.71 -2.79
C TRP A 267 -2.00 -9.93 -3.33
N GLU A 268 -1.77 -9.01 -4.25
CA GLU A 268 -2.80 -8.22 -4.91
C GLU A 268 -3.31 -8.92 -6.19
N ILE A 269 -2.41 -9.53 -6.98
CA ILE A 269 -2.76 -10.22 -8.22
C ILE A 269 -2.16 -11.62 -8.26
N GLY A 270 -2.58 -12.45 -9.22
CA GLY A 270 -1.99 -13.77 -9.41
C GLY A 270 -0.54 -13.67 -9.90
N ASN A 271 0.38 -14.30 -9.18
CA ASN A 271 1.83 -14.28 -9.48
C ASN A 271 2.23 -15.06 -10.74
N THR A 272 1.28 -15.68 -11.43
CA THR A 272 1.42 -16.39 -12.72
C THR A 272 0.67 -15.69 -13.86
N TRP A 273 0.11 -14.49 -13.62
CA TRP A 273 -0.57 -13.73 -14.67
C TRP A 273 0.41 -13.25 -15.74
N PRO A 274 -0.06 -12.93 -16.97
CA PRO A 274 0.81 -12.50 -18.05
C PRO A 274 1.76 -11.36 -17.64
N ILE A 275 2.96 -11.36 -18.20
CA ILE A 275 4.03 -10.39 -17.84
C ILE A 275 3.56 -8.93 -17.99
N GLU A 276 2.77 -8.60 -19.03
CA GLU A 276 2.27 -7.23 -19.22
C GLU A 276 1.26 -6.83 -18.15
N ALA A 277 0.48 -7.77 -17.60
CA ALA A 277 -0.37 -7.53 -16.43
C ALA A 277 0.47 -7.26 -15.17
N GLN A 278 1.54 -8.05 -14.96
CA GLN A 278 2.47 -7.85 -13.85
C GLN A 278 3.15 -6.47 -13.94
N LYS A 279 3.62 -6.07 -15.13
CA LYS A 279 4.23 -4.76 -15.38
C LYS A 279 3.27 -3.60 -15.12
N ALA A 280 2.05 -3.65 -15.69
CA ALA A 280 1.04 -2.62 -15.45
C ALA A 280 0.73 -2.48 -13.96
N PHE A 281 0.64 -3.62 -13.26
CA PHE A 281 0.37 -3.61 -11.83
C PHE A 281 1.58 -3.14 -11.00
N ALA A 282 2.83 -3.45 -11.42
CA ALA A 282 4.04 -2.96 -10.77
C ALA A 282 4.11 -1.42 -10.81
N ILE A 283 3.86 -0.82 -11.98
CA ILE A 283 3.80 0.64 -12.14
C ILE A 283 2.68 1.23 -11.27
N THR A 284 1.49 0.62 -11.29
CA THR A 284 0.34 1.06 -10.49
C THR A 284 0.64 0.98 -9.00
N ALA A 285 1.17 -0.13 -8.50
CA ALA A 285 1.45 -0.35 -7.08
C ALA A 285 2.57 0.57 -6.58
N ARG A 286 3.62 0.77 -7.38
CA ARG A 286 4.71 1.71 -7.09
C ARG A 286 4.19 3.14 -6.98
N THR A 287 3.40 3.58 -7.96
CA THR A 287 2.83 4.93 -7.98
C THR A 287 1.91 5.15 -6.79
N PHE A 288 1.06 4.17 -6.46
CA PHE A 288 0.20 4.23 -5.27
C PHE A 288 1.02 4.37 -3.98
N ALA A 289 2.03 3.52 -3.80
CA ALA A 289 2.86 3.54 -2.61
C ALA A 289 3.55 4.91 -2.42
N LEU A 290 4.12 5.46 -3.48
CA LEU A 290 4.75 6.78 -3.45
C LEU A 290 3.76 7.90 -3.13
N SER A 291 2.52 7.82 -3.67
CA SER A 291 1.47 8.81 -3.37
C SER A 291 0.94 8.72 -1.93
N MET A 292 1.22 7.61 -1.23
CA MET A 292 0.75 7.34 0.15
C MET A 292 1.85 7.43 1.21
N LEU A 293 3.10 7.79 0.83
CA LEU A 293 4.18 7.96 1.80
C LEU A 293 3.77 8.92 2.92
N GLY A 294 4.07 8.55 4.15
CA GLY A 294 3.75 9.36 5.33
C GLY A 294 2.32 9.27 5.84
N ARG A 295 1.42 8.52 5.18
CA ARG A 295 -0.01 8.44 5.54
C ARG A 295 -0.26 8.09 7.01
N HIS A 296 0.54 7.22 7.59
CA HIS A 296 0.42 6.77 8.97
C HIS A 296 1.54 7.31 9.90
N ARG A 297 2.44 8.18 9.41
CA ARG A 297 3.60 8.65 10.18
C ARG A 297 3.23 9.36 11.49
N VAL A 298 2.21 10.22 11.43
CA VAL A 298 1.77 10.97 12.62
C VAL A 298 1.17 10.05 13.68
N SER A 299 0.39 9.06 13.26
CA SER A 299 -0.32 8.16 14.18
C SER A 299 0.54 7.02 14.72
N TYR A 300 1.44 6.48 13.89
CA TYR A 300 2.14 5.22 14.20
C TYR A 300 3.62 5.20 13.85
N GLY A 301 4.15 6.20 13.13
CA GLY A 301 5.58 6.29 12.79
C GLY A 301 5.99 5.59 11.49
N PHE A 302 5.06 4.99 10.72
CA PHE A 302 5.32 4.34 9.44
C PHE A 302 4.51 4.95 8.30
N ASP A 303 4.80 4.59 7.04
CA ASP A 303 4.15 5.17 5.86
C ASP A 303 2.81 4.50 5.55
N MET A 304 2.79 3.18 5.47
CA MET A 304 1.63 2.39 5.07
C MET A 304 1.40 1.21 6.01
N CYS A 305 0.15 0.77 6.14
CA CYS A 305 -0.18 -0.47 6.82
C CYS A 305 -0.14 -1.66 5.82
N ASN A 306 -0.02 -2.87 6.36
CA ASN A 306 0.09 -4.11 5.59
C ASN A 306 -1.24 -4.71 5.13
N GLY A 307 -2.37 -4.01 5.32
CA GLY A 307 -3.70 -4.49 4.96
C GLY A 307 -4.32 -3.75 3.78
N THR A 308 -5.52 -4.17 3.41
CA THR A 308 -6.30 -3.63 2.27
C THR A 308 -6.69 -2.14 2.40
N HIS A 309 -6.46 -1.51 3.54
CA HIS A 309 -6.59 -0.05 3.70
C HIS A 309 -5.50 0.70 2.91
N CYS A 310 -4.30 0.13 2.77
CA CYS A 310 -3.23 0.62 1.90
C CYS A 310 -3.04 -0.37 0.75
N GLN A 311 -2.22 -1.39 0.92
CA GLN A 311 -2.01 -2.49 -0.03
C GLN A 311 -1.75 -3.77 0.74
N SER A 312 -2.16 -4.92 0.19
CA SER A 312 -1.91 -6.23 0.82
C SER A 312 -0.41 -6.54 0.81
N PHE A 313 0.20 -6.50 1.98
CA PHE A 313 1.63 -6.73 2.15
C PHE A 313 1.86 -7.80 3.22
N MET A 314 2.20 -9.02 2.79
CA MET A 314 2.48 -10.16 3.66
C MET A 314 3.86 -10.78 3.37
N GLY A 315 4.80 -9.96 2.90
CA GLY A 315 6.16 -10.37 2.58
C GLY A 315 6.30 -11.07 1.22
N CYS A 316 7.52 -11.55 0.93
CA CYS A 316 7.96 -12.01 -0.39
C CYS A 316 7.79 -13.52 -0.64
N ALA A 317 7.12 -14.28 0.26
CA ALA A 317 7.01 -15.74 0.15
C ALA A 317 6.33 -16.24 -1.14
N ARG A 318 5.55 -15.39 -1.81
CA ARG A 318 4.88 -15.69 -3.09
C ARG A 318 5.53 -15.05 -4.30
N THR A 319 6.62 -14.32 -4.12
CA THR A 319 7.34 -13.66 -5.21
C THR A 319 7.99 -14.71 -6.12
N THR A 320 7.69 -14.65 -7.41
CA THR A 320 8.23 -15.55 -8.45
C THR A 320 9.23 -14.81 -9.32
N ASP A 321 10.02 -15.52 -10.11
CA ASP A 321 10.94 -14.92 -11.08
C ASP A 321 10.20 -14.03 -12.09
N LEU A 322 8.96 -14.38 -12.47
CA LEU A 322 8.11 -13.58 -13.33
C LEU A 322 7.75 -12.23 -12.70
N VAL A 323 7.43 -12.22 -11.39
CA VAL A 323 7.16 -11.00 -10.63
C VAL A 323 8.42 -10.14 -10.55
N ARG A 324 9.58 -10.73 -10.21
CA ARG A 324 10.87 -10.01 -10.18
C ARG A 324 11.23 -9.41 -11.53
N GLN A 325 11.02 -10.17 -12.61
CA GLN A 325 11.22 -9.68 -13.98
C GLN A 325 10.34 -8.47 -14.27
N ALA A 326 9.04 -8.52 -13.95
CA ALA A 326 8.11 -7.43 -14.20
C ALA A 326 8.51 -6.15 -13.43
N VAL A 327 8.90 -6.30 -12.16
CA VAL A 327 9.35 -5.19 -11.31
C VAL A 327 10.66 -4.62 -11.86
N SER A 328 11.64 -5.46 -12.18
CA SER A 328 12.93 -5.04 -12.73
C SER A 328 12.79 -4.33 -14.08
N GLU A 329 11.94 -4.84 -15.01
CA GLU A 329 11.72 -4.22 -16.31
C GLU A 329 10.93 -2.90 -16.25
N THR A 330 10.28 -2.62 -15.11
CA THR A 330 9.54 -1.38 -14.85
C THR A 330 10.13 -0.56 -13.70
N ALA A 331 11.36 -0.87 -13.25
CA ALA A 331 11.97 -0.21 -12.11
C ALA A 331 11.99 1.33 -12.30
N GLY A 332 11.63 2.05 -11.25
CA GLY A 332 11.54 3.51 -11.26
C GLY A 332 10.43 4.10 -12.13
N GLN A 333 9.63 3.30 -12.85
CA GLN A 333 8.53 3.83 -13.67
C GLN A 333 7.28 4.08 -12.82
N ILE A 334 6.70 5.27 -12.95
CA ILE A 334 5.49 5.69 -12.27
C ILE A 334 4.49 6.32 -13.22
N LEU A 335 3.22 6.28 -12.87
CA LEU A 335 2.15 6.91 -13.62
C LEU A 335 1.98 8.36 -13.16
N THR A 336 2.00 9.30 -14.10
CA THR A 336 1.89 10.74 -13.82
C THR A 336 0.75 11.39 -14.58
N TYR A 337 0.22 12.46 -14.02
CA TYR A 337 -0.71 13.37 -14.67
C TYR A 337 -0.18 14.79 -14.54
N ASN A 338 0.05 15.48 -15.67
CA ASN A 338 0.69 16.81 -15.71
C ASN A 338 2.05 16.88 -14.97
N GLY A 339 2.81 15.77 -15.01
CA GLY A 339 4.12 15.68 -14.37
C GLY A 339 4.09 15.32 -12.87
N GLU A 340 2.92 15.19 -12.26
CA GLU A 340 2.76 14.79 -10.84
C GLU A 340 2.37 13.33 -10.71
N PRO A 341 2.82 12.59 -9.67
CA PRO A 341 2.41 11.22 -9.43
C PRO A 341 0.90 11.08 -9.25
N CYS A 342 0.33 10.06 -9.87
CA CYS A 342 -1.10 9.77 -9.79
C CYS A 342 -1.51 9.06 -8.50
N ASN A 343 -2.76 9.24 -8.08
CA ASN A 343 -3.43 8.33 -7.14
C ASN A 343 -3.95 7.11 -7.92
N THR A 344 -3.20 6.04 -7.99
CA THR A 344 -3.50 4.87 -8.82
C THR A 344 -4.32 3.83 -8.06
N TYR A 345 -5.57 4.15 -7.78
CA TYR A 345 -6.50 3.21 -7.15
C TYR A 345 -6.81 2.02 -8.07
N TYR A 346 -7.12 0.87 -7.46
CA TYR A 346 -7.50 -0.35 -8.18
C TYR A 346 -8.49 -1.19 -7.37
N SER A 347 -9.23 -2.04 -8.04
CA SER A 347 -10.20 -2.95 -7.42
C SER A 347 -10.18 -4.31 -8.12
N ALA A 348 -10.73 -5.34 -7.48
CA ALA A 348 -10.65 -6.70 -8.01
C ALA A 348 -11.32 -6.84 -9.38
N VAL A 349 -12.57 -6.41 -9.50
CA VAL A 349 -13.40 -6.57 -10.72
C VAL A 349 -14.30 -5.35 -10.88
N ALA A 350 -14.25 -4.68 -12.02
CA ALA A 350 -15.11 -3.52 -12.30
C ALA A 350 -16.55 -3.91 -12.67
N GLY A 351 -16.73 -5.07 -13.30
CA GLY A 351 -18.06 -5.56 -13.71
C GLY A 351 -18.60 -4.91 -14.98
N GLY A 352 -17.70 -4.59 -15.92
CA GLY A 352 -18.03 -4.05 -17.25
C GLY A 352 -17.80 -2.55 -17.40
N VAL A 353 -17.72 -1.79 -16.30
CA VAL A 353 -17.41 -0.36 -16.27
C VAL A 353 -16.82 0.00 -14.92
N THR A 354 -15.91 0.98 -14.88
CA THR A 354 -15.41 1.56 -13.63
C THR A 354 -16.33 2.68 -13.12
N ALA A 355 -16.01 3.26 -11.97
CA ALA A 355 -16.69 4.42 -11.42
C ALA A 355 -15.71 5.56 -11.13
N SER A 356 -16.17 6.81 -11.20
CA SER A 356 -15.31 7.94 -10.87
C SER A 356 -15.05 8.04 -9.36
N ALA A 357 -13.85 8.49 -8.99
CA ALA A 357 -13.50 8.69 -7.59
C ALA A 357 -14.43 9.68 -6.88
N ALA A 358 -14.89 10.71 -7.59
CA ALA A 358 -15.81 11.71 -7.07
C ALA A 358 -17.15 11.12 -6.63
N GLU A 359 -17.67 10.16 -7.37
CA GLU A 359 -18.97 9.54 -7.08
C GLU A 359 -18.86 8.41 -6.06
N VAL A 360 -17.69 7.79 -5.99
CA VAL A 360 -17.44 6.72 -5.00
C VAL A 360 -17.17 7.32 -3.63
N TRP A 361 -16.32 8.35 -3.51
CA TRP A 361 -15.87 8.89 -2.22
C TRP A 361 -16.25 10.36 -1.97
N GLY A 362 -16.79 11.06 -2.95
CA GLY A 362 -17.19 12.47 -2.88
C GLY A 362 -16.32 13.39 -3.73
N ALA A 363 -16.79 14.62 -3.96
CA ALA A 363 -16.20 15.59 -4.88
C ALA A 363 -14.71 15.94 -4.58
N SER A 364 -14.29 15.90 -3.32
CA SER A 364 -12.89 16.13 -2.94
C SER A 364 -11.92 15.06 -3.49
N SER A 365 -12.43 13.89 -3.85
CA SER A 365 -11.67 12.79 -4.44
C SER A 365 -11.58 12.87 -5.96
N ALA A 366 -12.20 13.86 -6.60
CA ALA A 366 -12.18 14.03 -8.05
C ALA A 366 -10.76 14.15 -8.58
N ARG A 367 -10.46 13.36 -9.62
CA ARG A 367 -9.21 13.45 -10.40
C ARG A 367 -9.56 13.26 -11.87
N PRO A 368 -8.99 14.04 -12.80
CA PRO A 368 -9.32 13.93 -14.22
C PRO A 368 -9.09 12.55 -14.83
N TYR A 369 -8.17 11.79 -14.28
CA TYR A 369 -7.82 10.44 -14.71
C TYR A 369 -8.51 9.31 -13.92
N LEU A 370 -9.36 9.62 -12.93
CA LEU A 370 -10.15 8.65 -12.15
C LEU A 370 -11.63 8.80 -12.50
N THR A 371 -11.95 8.62 -13.76
CA THR A 371 -13.31 8.70 -14.33
C THR A 371 -13.88 7.31 -14.56
N ALA A 372 -15.16 7.24 -14.89
CA ALA A 372 -15.78 5.99 -15.33
C ALA A 372 -15.23 5.58 -16.71
N VAL A 373 -14.76 4.34 -16.83
CA VAL A 373 -14.20 3.77 -18.06
C VAL A 373 -14.92 2.44 -18.33
N PRO A 374 -15.52 2.24 -19.52
CA PRO A 374 -16.03 0.93 -19.94
C PRO A 374 -14.88 -0.10 -19.98
N THR A 375 -15.16 -1.33 -19.50
CA THR A 375 -14.18 -2.42 -19.45
C THR A 375 -14.66 -3.65 -20.21
N PRO A 376 -14.93 -3.55 -21.54
CA PRO A 376 -15.55 -4.59 -22.33
C PRO A 376 -14.68 -5.84 -22.51
N TRP A 377 -13.37 -5.73 -22.27
CA TRP A 377 -12.41 -6.84 -22.23
C TRP A 377 -12.51 -7.68 -20.96
N GLU A 378 -13.19 -7.18 -19.91
CA GLU A 378 -13.24 -7.84 -18.63
C GLU A 378 -14.23 -9.00 -18.63
N ASN A 379 -13.74 -10.23 -18.58
CA ASN A 379 -14.57 -11.40 -18.37
C ASN A 379 -14.89 -11.55 -16.86
N TYR A 380 -15.71 -10.65 -16.33
CA TYR A 380 -16.07 -10.63 -14.91
C TYR A 380 -16.81 -11.91 -14.47
N ALA A 381 -17.50 -12.61 -15.37
CA ALA A 381 -18.19 -13.86 -15.06
C ALA A 381 -17.21 -15.01 -14.72
N SER A 382 -15.95 -14.94 -15.20
CA SER A 382 -14.94 -15.95 -14.89
C SER A 382 -14.39 -15.83 -13.46
N HIS A 383 -14.58 -14.70 -12.79
CA HIS A 383 -14.20 -14.51 -11.40
C HIS A 383 -15.34 -14.92 -10.46
N LYS A 384 -15.03 -15.75 -9.44
CA LYS A 384 -16.03 -16.31 -8.50
C LYS A 384 -16.96 -15.30 -7.83
N ASN A 385 -16.51 -14.04 -7.71
CA ASN A 385 -17.25 -12.91 -7.14
C ASN A 385 -17.53 -11.80 -8.15
N GLY A 386 -17.21 -12.03 -9.43
CA GLY A 386 -17.38 -11.02 -10.49
C GLY A 386 -18.82 -10.83 -10.93
N SER A 387 -19.64 -11.89 -10.84
CA SER A 387 -21.10 -11.86 -10.96
C SER A 387 -21.72 -12.51 -9.74
N TRP A 388 -22.76 -11.92 -9.21
CA TRP A 388 -23.37 -12.41 -7.97
C TRP A 388 -24.86 -12.12 -7.90
N LYS A 389 -25.58 -13.01 -7.21
CA LYS A 389 -26.99 -12.85 -6.85
C LYS A 389 -27.12 -13.11 -5.36
N ARG A 390 -27.88 -12.28 -4.67
CA ARG A 390 -28.19 -12.43 -3.24
C ARG A 390 -29.68 -12.16 -3.03
N GLU A 391 -30.23 -12.82 -2.05
CA GLU A 391 -31.66 -12.71 -1.69
C GLU A 391 -31.76 -12.47 -0.18
N VAL A 392 -32.72 -11.66 0.24
CA VAL A 392 -32.96 -11.35 1.64
C VAL A 392 -34.43 -11.01 1.88
N SER A 393 -34.97 -11.46 3.02
CA SER A 393 -36.30 -11.05 3.44
C SER A 393 -36.34 -9.59 3.88
N PRO A 394 -37.47 -8.91 3.74
CA PRO A 394 -37.66 -7.52 4.20
C PRO A 394 -37.30 -7.28 5.65
N LYS A 395 -37.57 -8.26 6.51
CA LYS A 395 -37.29 -8.18 7.95
C LYS A 395 -35.80 -8.29 8.24
N GLU A 396 -35.14 -9.31 7.70
CA GLU A 396 -33.70 -9.52 7.87
C GLU A 396 -32.88 -8.34 7.32
N LEU A 397 -33.33 -7.75 6.20
CA LEU A 397 -32.66 -6.56 5.65
C LEU A 397 -32.77 -5.37 6.61
N CYS A 398 -33.94 -5.15 7.24
CA CYS A 398 -34.09 -4.09 8.24
C CYS A 398 -33.18 -4.33 9.45
N GLU A 399 -33.17 -5.55 9.99
CA GLU A 399 -32.32 -5.93 11.13
C GLU A 399 -30.82 -5.73 10.79
N TYR A 400 -30.40 -6.11 9.60
CA TYR A 400 -29.03 -5.92 9.13
C TYR A 400 -28.67 -4.42 9.03
N LEU A 401 -29.54 -3.59 8.41
CA LEU A 401 -29.31 -2.15 8.28
C LEU A 401 -29.26 -1.46 9.65
N ASN A 402 -30.11 -1.86 10.58
CA ASN A 402 -30.06 -1.37 11.96
C ASN A 402 -28.73 -1.69 12.63
N GLY A 403 -28.18 -2.89 12.42
CA GLY A 403 -26.85 -3.28 12.86
C GLY A 403 -25.71 -2.47 12.23
N LYS A 404 -25.98 -1.80 11.10
CA LYS A 404 -25.08 -0.85 10.44
C LYS A 404 -25.28 0.61 10.85
N GLY A 405 -26.18 0.87 11.78
CA GLY A 405 -26.45 2.21 12.31
C GLY A 405 -27.62 2.97 11.65
N TYR A 406 -28.39 2.32 10.75
CA TYR A 406 -29.58 2.91 10.13
C TYR A 406 -30.83 2.66 10.99
N THR A 407 -30.79 3.13 12.23
CA THR A 407 -31.76 2.83 13.29
C THR A 407 -33.11 3.53 13.13
N ASP A 408 -33.24 4.47 12.18
CA ASP A 408 -34.51 5.11 11.85
C ASP A 408 -35.51 4.15 11.18
N LEU A 409 -35.02 3.05 10.57
CA LEU A 409 -35.84 2.00 9.97
C LEU A 409 -36.36 1.07 11.06
N THR A 410 -37.64 1.15 11.40
CA THR A 410 -38.27 0.41 12.51
C THR A 410 -39.19 -0.72 12.05
N GLY A 411 -39.64 -0.70 10.81
CA GLY A 411 -40.47 -1.71 10.16
C GLY A 411 -39.70 -2.57 9.16
N ALA A 412 -40.27 -3.68 8.70
CA ALA A 412 -39.72 -4.45 7.60
C ALA A 412 -39.56 -3.54 6.35
N ILE A 413 -38.52 -3.78 5.53
CA ILE A 413 -38.28 -2.93 4.36
C ILE A 413 -39.43 -3.07 3.36
N ALA A 414 -40.07 -1.95 3.04
CA ALA A 414 -41.17 -1.90 2.08
C ALA A 414 -40.67 -1.76 0.64
N SER A 415 -39.69 -0.86 0.41
CA SER A 415 -39.12 -0.62 -0.92
C SER A 415 -37.67 -0.19 -0.87
N ILE A 416 -36.95 -0.45 -1.97
CA ILE A 416 -35.64 0.09 -2.29
C ILE A 416 -35.77 0.77 -3.65
N SER A 417 -35.53 2.08 -3.70
CA SER A 417 -35.65 2.89 -4.93
C SER A 417 -34.27 3.42 -5.31
N VAL A 418 -33.79 3.11 -6.51
CA VAL A 418 -32.58 3.72 -7.07
C VAL A 418 -32.94 5.12 -7.55
N ASN A 419 -32.31 6.15 -6.97
CA ASN A 419 -32.59 7.53 -7.31
C ASN A 419 -31.71 8.02 -8.47
N SER A 420 -30.44 7.58 -8.50
CA SER A 420 -29.52 7.91 -9.59
C SER A 420 -28.37 6.91 -9.66
N TYR A 421 -27.82 6.79 -10.84
CA TYR A 421 -26.55 6.10 -11.11
C TYR A 421 -25.41 7.11 -11.17
N ALA A 422 -24.19 6.63 -11.07
CA ALA A 422 -22.99 7.38 -11.31
C ALA A 422 -22.89 7.76 -12.79
N GLU A 423 -22.32 8.92 -13.07
CA GLU A 423 -22.16 9.43 -14.43
C GLU A 423 -21.32 8.49 -15.29
N ASN A 424 -21.79 8.19 -16.49
CA ASN A 424 -21.14 7.27 -17.43
C ASN A 424 -20.85 5.86 -16.87
N SER A 425 -21.60 5.42 -15.86
CA SER A 425 -21.40 4.14 -15.17
C SER A 425 -22.73 3.46 -14.88
N SER A 426 -22.69 2.18 -14.53
CA SER A 426 -23.83 1.41 -14.00
C SER A 426 -23.80 1.29 -12.46
N TYR A 427 -22.90 2.00 -11.79
CA TYR A 427 -22.82 2.04 -10.33
C TYR A 427 -23.92 2.92 -9.75
N ILE A 428 -24.62 2.44 -8.73
CA ILE A 428 -25.66 3.22 -8.04
C ILE A 428 -24.98 4.30 -7.19
N TYR A 429 -25.32 5.57 -7.47
CA TYR A 429 -24.84 6.73 -6.73
C TYR A 429 -25.74 7.10 -5.56
N SER A 430 -27.08 6.96 -5.73
CA SER A 430 -28.03 7.27 -4.68
C SER A 430 -29.20 6.30 -4.69
N LEU A 431 -29.57 5.80 -3.52
CA LEU A 431 -30.77 5.00 -3.32
C LEU A 431 -31.51 5.41 -2.04
N THR A 432 -32.81 5.15 -2.02
CA THR A 432 -33.67 5.36 -0.85
C THR A 432 -34.26 4.03 -0.43
N ILE A 433 -34.16 3.72 0.86
CA ILE A 433 -34.76 2.54 1.50
C ILE A 433 -35.89 3.04 2.39
N THR A 434 -37.09 2.47 2.20
CA THR A 434 -38.29 2.84 2.98
C THR A 434 -38.83 1.59 3.67
N ASP A 435 -39.22 1.72 4.95
CA ASP A 435 -39.84 0.66 5.73
C ASP A 435 -41.39 0.69 5.67
N THR A 436 -42.01 -0.34 6.24
CA THR A 436 -43.49 -0.43 6.30
C THR A 436 -44.14 0.57 7.27
N ALA A 437 -43.37 1.21 8.14
CA ALA A 437 -43.80 2.28 9.01
C ALA A 437 -43.76 3.67 8.32
N GLY A 438 -43.16 3.73 7.11
CA GLY A 438 -43.04 4.96 6.30
C GLY A 438 -41.75 5.73 6.57
N HIS A 439 -40.84 5.22 7.39
CA HIS A 439 -39.53 5.84 7.58
C HIS A 439 -38.65 5.56 6.36
N SER A 440 -37.81 6.52 5.99
CA SER A 440 -36.97 6.44 4.82
C SER A 440 -35.54 6.90 5.11
N VAL A 441 -34.58 6.20 4.56
CA VAL A 441 -33.15 6.55 4.61
C VAL A 441 -32.60 6.63 3.19
N THR A 442 -31.99 7.76 2.85
CA THR A 442 -31.29 7.95 1.56
C THR A 442 -29.79 7.81 1.75
N ILE A 443 -29.18 6.89 1.02
CA ILE A 443 -27.74 6.64 1.02
C ILE A 443 -27.17 7.19 -0.27
N LYS A 444 -26.12 8.03 -0.16
CA LYS A 444 -25.43 8.64 -1.30
C LYS A 444 -23.97 8.26 -1.30
N THR A 445 -23.38 8.20 -2.49
CA THR A 445 -22.06 7.72 -2.92
C THR A 445 -21.98 6.21 -3.02
N CYS A 446 -21.32 5.75 -4.08
CA CYS A 446 -21.24 4.32 -4.41
C CYS A 446 -20.64 3.49 -3.26
N ASP A 447 -19.60 4.01 -2.60
CA ASP A 447 -18.92 3.27 -1.53
C ASP A 447 -19.77 3.17 -0.25
N LYS A 448 -20.51 4.23 0.11
CA LYS A 448 -21.44 4.17 1.25
C LYS A 448 -22.55 3.15 1.01
N ILE A 449 -23.08 3.07 -0.22
CA ILE A 449 -24.09 2.07 -0.60
C ILE A 449 -23.50 0.67 -0.47
N ARG A 450 -22.29 0.44 -1.02
CA ARG A 450 -21.58 -0.84 -0.93
C ARG A 450 -21.32 -1.25 0.52
N LEU A 451 -20.91 -0.33 1.37
CA LEU A 451 -20.64 -0.60 2.80
C LEU A 451 -21.91 -0.85 3.61
N ALA A 452 -22.98 -0.09 3.33
CA ALA A 452 -24.28 -0.24 3.99
C ALA A 452 -24.93 -1.59 3.68
N LEU A 453 -24.79 -2.08 2.45
CA LEU A 453 -25.40 -3.33 1.98
C LEU A 453 -24.40 -4.48 1.87
N GLY A 454 -23.22 -4.39 2.47
CA GLY A 454 -22.04 -5.24 2.22
C GLY A 454 -22.22 -6.75 2.44
N ALA A 455 -23.27 -7.21 3.12
CA ALA A 455 -23.64 -8.64 3.17
C ALA A 455 -24.30 -9.12 1.86
N TYR A 456 -24.91 -8.22 1.12
CA TYR A 456 -25.72 -8.52 -0.04
C TYR A 456 -25.12 -8.03 -1.36
N VAL A 457 -24.14 -7.14 -1.32
CA VAL A 457 -23.51 -6.56 -2.51
C VAL A 457 -21.98 -6.62 -2.41
N ASN A 458 -21.30 -6.96 -3.51
CA ASN A 458 -19.83 -6.94 -3.60
C ASN A 458 -19.30 -5.60 -4.15
N SER A 459 -20.14 -4.87 -4.88
CA SER A 459 -19.88 -3.55 -5.46
C SER A 459 -21.16 -2.75 -5.48
N ALA A 460 -21.12 -1.47 -5.86
CA ALA A 460 -22.32 -0.67 -6.11
C ALA A 460 -22.90 -0.84 -7.53
N ASN A 461 -22.33 -1.73 -8.34
CA ASN A 461 -22.81 -2.09 -9.68
C ASN A 461 -23.83 -3.23 -9.60
N PHE A 462 -25.08 -2.90 -9.31
CA PHE A 462 -26.14 -3.89 -9.15
C PHE A 462 -27.52 -3.31 -9.50
N VAL A 463 -28.45 -4.23 -9.71
CA VAL A 463 -29.90 -3.97 -9.76
C VAL A 463 -30.57 -4.63 -8.57
N VAL A 464 -31.70 -4.08 -8.12
CA VAL A 464 -32.45 -4.58 -6.97
C VAL A 464 -33.95 -4.38 -7.17
N GLY A 465 -34.75 -5.34 -6.74
CA GLY A 465 -36.21 -5.29 -6.73
C GLY A 465 -36.78 -6.46 -5.94
N ARG A 466 -38.09 -6.66 -6.02
CA ARG A 466 -38.75 -7.86 -5.47
C ARG A 466 -38.55 -9.05 -6.40
N ALA A 467 -38.58 -10.23 -5.83
CA ALA A 467 -38.65 -11.44 -6.64
C ALA A 467 -39.87 -11.41 -7.58
N GLY A 468 -39.65 -11.57 -8.88
CA GLY A 468 -40.63 -11.44 -9.95
C GLY A 468 -40.62 -10.09 -10.68
N ASP A 469 -39.96 -9.06 -10.13
CA ASP A 469 -39.84 -7.76 -10.82
C ASP A 469 -38.96 -7.92 -12.08
N THR A 470 -39.27 -7.12 -13.11
CA THR A 470 -38.40 -6.93 -14.28
C THR A 470 -37.59 -5.65 -14.07
N VAL A 471 -36.27 -5.75 -14.25
CA VAL A 471 -35.32 -4.64 -14.08
C VAL A 471 -34.36 -4.59 -15.26
N ASP A 472 -33.91 -3.41 -15.64
CA ASP A 472 -32.97 -3.18 -16.72
C ASP A 472 -31.53 -3.31 -16.23
N VAL A 473 -30.71 -4.08 -16.95
CA VAL A 473 -29.29 -4.29 -16.68
C VAL A 473 -28.47 -3.69 -17.81
N ILE A 474 -27.58 -2.76 -17.48
CA ILE A 474 -26.63 -2.15 -18.41
C ILE A 474 -25.41 -3.07 -18.56
N THR A 475 -25.04 -3.41 -19.81
CA THR A 475 -23.84 -4.19 -20.14
C THR A 475 -22.96 -3.45 -21.13
N TYR A 476 -21.65 -3.78 -21.13
CA TYR A 476 -20.68 -3.26 -22.08
C TYR A 476 -19.96 -4.42 -22.73
N SER A 477 -19.84 -4.40 -24.06
CA SER A 477 -19.15 -5.44 -24.84
C SER A 477 -18.24 -4.81 -25.88
N LEU A 478 -17.23 -5.57 -26.32
CA LEU A 478 -16.44 -5.20 -27.50
C LEU A 478 -17.26 -5.43 -28.77
N ASN A 479 -17.21 -4.47 -29.69
CA ASN A 479 -17.67 -4.72 -31.04
C ASN A 479 -16.68 -5.65 -31.75
N THR A 480 -17.02 -6.92 -31.85
CA THR A 480 -16.18 -7.95 -32.48
C THR A 480 -16.28 -7.96 -34.01
N GLU A 481 -17.20 -7.18 -34.58
CA GLU A 481 -17.37 -7.07 -36.05
C GLU A 481 -16.37 -6.08 -36.67
N VAL A 482 -15.79 -5.19 -35.87
CA VAL A 482 -14.69 -4.36 -36.33
C VAL A 482 -13.39 -5.15 -36.18
N PRO A 483 -12.69 -5.48 -37.29
CA PRO A 483 -11.40 -6.13 -37.17
C PRO A 483 -10.52 -5.23 -36.32
N ILE A 484 -9.96 -5.78 -35.21
CA ILE A 484 -8.87 -5.15 -34.51
C ILE A 484 -7.76 -5.04 -35.57
N ILE A 485 -7.65 -3.88 -36.20
CA ILE A 485 -6.54 -3.61 -37.10
C ILE A 485 -5.33 -3.60 -36.17
N ALA A 486 -4.74 -4.80 -36.03
CA ALA A 486 -3.40 -4.88 -35.47
C ALA A 486 -2.58 -3.89 -36.29
N PRO A 487 -1.96 -2.86 -35.70
CA PRO A 487 -1.12 -1.97 -36.45
C PRO A 487 -0.14 -2.86 -37.21
N SER A 488 -0.10 -2.73 -38.53
CA SER A 488 0.89 -3.43 -39.33
C SER A 488 2.22 -3.14 -38.67
N LYS A 489 2.95 -4.15 -38.21
CA LYS A 489 4.29 -4.01 -37.67
C LYS A 489 5.24 -3.59 -38.77
N THR A 490 5.09 -2.39 -39.29
CA THR A 490 6.10 -1.73 -40.07
C THR A 490 7.07 -1.13 -39.05
N THR A 491 8.00 -1.95 -38.61
CA THR A 491 9.16 -1.49 -37.85
C THR A 491 10.05 -0.70 -38.80
N TYR A 492 10.08 0.58 -38.62
CA TYR A 492 11.08 1.41 -39.28
C TYR A 492 12.38 1.32 -38.47
N PRO A 493 13.50 0.90 -39.06
CA PRO A 493 14.77 0.89 -38.37
C PRO A 493 15.23 2.34 -38.14
N GLY A 494 15.21 2.75 -36.89
CA GLY A 494 16.04 3.84 -36.37
C GLY A 494 15.90 5.21 -37.01
N ALA A 495 14.80 5.93 -36.75
CA ALA A 495 14.82 7.38 -36.95
C ALA A 495 15.41 8.07 -35.72
N SER A 496 16.30 9.03 -35.92
CA SER A 496 16.82 9.89 -34.86
C SER A 496 15.94 11.15 -34.77
N VAL A 497 15.38 11.40 -33.60
CA VAL A 497 14.62 12.62 -33.33
C VAL A 497 15.51 13.58 -32.54
N ILE A 498 15.62 14.82 -33.02
CA ILE A 498 16.33 15.91 -32.33
C ILE A 498 15.30 16.63 -31.45
N THR A 499 15.50 16.64 -30.16
CA THR A 499 14.74 17.42 -29.19
C THR A 499 15.62 18.54 -28.63
N GLU A 500 15.04 19.47 -27.88
CA GLU A 500 15.80 20.50 -27.15
C GLU A 500 16.85 19.92 -26.19
N ASN A 501 16.66 18.65 -25.76
CA ASN A 501 17.55 17.92 -24.87
C ASN A 501 18.54 16.98 -25.58
N GLY A 502 18.62 17.01 -26.92
CA GLY A 502 19.55 16.22 -27.72
C GLY A 502 18.88 15.24 -28.69
N VAL A 503 19.69 14.34 -29.24
CA VAL A 503 19.24 13.33 -30.22
C VAL A 503 18.76 12.11 -29.51
N ILE A 504 17.51 11.72 -29.69
CA ILE A 504 16.93 10.50 -29.17
C ILE A 504 16.74 9.52 -30.32
N ASN A 505 17.30 8.32 -30.20
CA ASN A 505 17.03 7.22 -31.12
C ASN A 505 15.73 6.56 -30.72
N GLN A 506 14.62 6.95 -31.32
CA GLN A 506 13.29 6.43 -31.03
C GLN A 506 12.71 5.69 -32.25
N ARG A 507 12.05 4.57 -32.01
CA ARG A 507 11.27 3.90 -33.04
C ARG A 507 9.97 4.65 -33.24
N ILE A 508 9.73 5.13 -34.48
CA ILE A 508 8.53 5.88 -34.84
C ILE A 508 7.60 4.94 -35.61
N TYR A 509 6.33 4.95 -35.28
CA TYR A 509 5.31 4.11 -35.90
C TYR A 509 4.19 4.99 -36.49
N GLY A 510 3.74 4.68 -37.72
CA GLY A 510 2.61 5.33 -38.37
C GLY A 510 2.96 6.56 -39.21
N GLU A 511 1.93 7.31 -39.61
CA GLU A 511 2.06 8.53 -40.39
C GLU A 511 2.59 9.68 -39.53
N ILE A 512 3.56 10.43 -40.06
CA ILE A 512 4.13 11.58 -39.37
C ILE A 512 3.95 12.80 -40.24
N ASN A 513 3.52 13.91 -39.64
CA ASN A 513 3.53 15.19 -40.28
C ASN A 513 4.90 15.87 -40.12
N VAL A 514 5.60 16.09 -41.20
CA VAL A 514 6.95 16.68 -41.24
C VAL A 514 6.83 18.10 -41.77
N LEU A 515 7.40 19.08 -41.07
CA LEU A 515 7.54 20.43 -41.58
C LEU A 515 8.75 20.49 -42.51
N THR A 516 8.51 20.67 -43.80
CA THR A 516 9.52 20.85 -44.80
C THR A 516 9.61 22.33 -45.24
N ALA A 517 10.59 22.69 -46.05
CA ALA A 517 10.67 24.03 -46.63
C ALA A 517 9.47 24.36 -47.56
N ALA A 518 8.72 23.34 -47.98
CA ALA A 518 7.53 23.47 -48.84
C ALA A 518 6.20 23.48 -48.04
N GLY A 519 6.24 23.25 -46.74
CA GLY A 519 5.08 23.16 -45.85
C GLY A 519 5.02 21.85 -45.05
N ILE A 520 3.85 21.53 -44.48
CA ILE A 520 3.63 20.28 -43.75
C ILE A 520 3.33 19.16 -44.77
N GLU A 521 4.16 18.13 -44.75
CA GLU A 521 3.99 16.93 -45.56
C GLU A 521 3.77 15.71 -44.67
N THR A 522 2.80 14.85 -45.01
CA THR A 522 2.57 13.58 -44.33
C THR A 522 3.47 12.51 -44.92
N VAL A 523 4.35 11.94 -44.13
CA VAL A 523 5.30 10.90 -44.53
C VAL A 523 4.90 9.57 -43.96
N THR A 524 4.69 8.58 -44.82
CA THR A 524 4.28 7.22 -44.45
C THR A 524 5.44 6.23 -44.36
N ALA A 525 6.63 6.62 -44.84
CA ALA A 525 7.86 5.81 -44.81
C ALA A 525 9.09 6.68 -44.55
N LEU A 526 9.87 6.32 -43.53
CA LEU A 526 11.02 7.10 -43.06
C LEU A 526 12.36 6.47 -43.44
N ASP A 527 12.55 6.13 -44.70
CA ASP A 527 13.80 5.45 -45.12
C ASP A 527 15.06 6.31 -45.08
N SER A 528 14.97 7.62 -44.80
CA SER A 528 16.18 8.48 -44.78
C SER A 528 16.00 9.93 -44.27
N LEU A 529 15.09 10.20 -43.34
CA LEU A 529 14.86 11.59 -42.88
C LEU A 529 15.27 11.81 -41.41
N ASN A 530 16.01 12.89 -41.16
CA ASN A 530 16.16 13.48 -39.82
C ASN A 530 14.93 14.35 -39.56
N VAL A 531 14.07 13.93 -38.62
CA VAL A 531 12.82 14.62 -38.31
C VAL A 531 13.02 15.51 -37.09
N ILE A 532 12.70 16.79 -37.21
CA ILE A 532 12.59 17.72 -36.09
C ILE A 532 11.11 17.79 -35.73
N THR A 533 10.73 17.24 -34.57
CA THR A 533 9.35 17.33 -34.07
C THR A 533 9.21 18.49 -33.10
N GLN A 534 8.26 19.38 -33.35
CA GLN A 534 7.84 20.40 -32.42
C GLN A 534 6.60 19.89 -31.69
N TYR A 535 6.65 19.82 -30.37
CA TYR A 535 5.48 19.46 -29.56
C TYR A 535 4.38 20.52 -29.76
N ASN A 536 3.22 20.09 -30.26
CA ASN A 536 2.03 20.92 -30.27
C ASN A 536 1.21 20.59 -29.04
N GLU A 537 1.08 21.54 -28.10
CA GLU A 537 0.38 21.39 -26.81
C GLU A 537 -1.16 21.29 -26.91
N SER A 538 -1.73 21.28 -28.11
CA SER A 538 -3.18 21.18 -28.29
C SER A 538 -3.62 19.81 -28.79
N VAL A 539 -3.60 18.82 -27.92
CA VAL A 539 -4.41 17.61 -28.12
C VAL A 539 -5.71 17.81 -27.35
N ASP A 540 -6.83 17.89 -28.09
CA ASP A 540 -8.16 18.04 -27.54
C ASP A 540 -8.50 16.79 -26.70
N TYR A 541 -8.54 16.93 -25.39
CA TYR A 541 -8.81 15.85 -24.44
C TYR A 541 -10.31 15.49 -24.30
N ASN A 542 -11.19 16.14 -25.09
CA ASN A 542 -12.65 16.01 -25.02
C ASN A 542 -13.19 14.92 -25.96
N MET A 543 -12.81 13.67 -25.77
CA MET A 543 -13.35 12.57 -26.56
C MET A 543 -14.14 11.53 -25.75
N ILE A 544 -14.66 11.93 -24.60
CA ILE A 544 -15.90 11.34 -24.06
C ILE A 544 -16.88 12.48 -24.07
N SER A 545 -17.81 12.49 -25.05
CA SER A 545 -18.81 13.54 -25.11
C SER A 545 -19.59 13.59 -23.80
N GLU A 546 -19.96 14.82 -23.38
CA GLU A 546 -20.78 15.11 -22.20
C GLU A 546 -22.20 14.48 -22.25
N THR A 547 -22.51 13.72 -23.28
CA THR A 547 -23.80 13.06 -23.45
C THR A 547 -23.73 11.64 -22.93
N GLY A 548 -24.56 11.32 -21.95
CA GLY A 548 -24.73 9.94 -21.46
C GLY A 548 -25.02 8.98 -22.61
N PHE A 549 -24.46 7.77 -22.51
CA PHE A 549 -24.61 6.73 -23.51
C PHE A 549 -26.09 6.33 -23.69
N GLU A 550 -26.59 6.29 -24.90
CA GLU A 550 -27.90 5.76 -25.23
C GLU A 550 -27.85 4.27 -25.64
N GLU A 551 -28.99 3.58 -25.57
CA GLU A 551 -29.08 2.17 -25.95
C GLU A 551 -28.73 1.96 -27.43
N GLY A 552 -27.85 0.98 -27.71
CA GLY A 552 -27.46 0.61 -29.08
C GLY A 552 -26.42 1.50 -29.74
N GLU A 553 -25.90 2.52 -29.05
CA GLU A 553 -24.81 3.34 -29.58
C GLU A 553 -23.46 2.61 -29.57
N THR A 554 -22.70 2.80 -30.65
CA THR A 554 -21.34 2.25 -30.79
C THR A 554 -20.34 3.36 -30.54
N TYR A 555 -19.37 3.09 -29.68
CA TYR A 555 -18.33 4.07 -29.32
C TYR A 555 -16.94 3.56 -29.71
N THR A 556 -16.14 4.45 -30.25
CA THR A 556 -14.71 4.19 -30.41
C THR A 556 -13.99 4.81 -29.22
N TYR A 557 -13.57 3.98 -28.26
CA TYR A 557 -12.72 4.43 -27.18
C TYR A 557 -11.27 4.46 -27.67
N ILE A 558 -10.70 5.64 -27.75
CA ILE A 558 -9.31 5.85 -28.06
C ILE A 558 -8.68 6.39 -26.77
N PRO A 559 -7.93 5.55 -26.00
CA PRO A 559 -7.15 6.07 -24.90
C PRO A 559 -6.26 7.20 -25.43
N ALA A 560 -6.12 8.29 -24.66
CA ALA A 560 -5.45 9.50 -25.12
C ALA A 560 -4.11 9.21 -25.80
N LYS A 561 -3.95 9.58 -27.07
CA LYS A 561 -2.70 9.46 -27.80
C LYS A 561 -1.71 10.51 -27.26
N ARG A 562 -0.67 10.07 -26.57
CA ARG A 562 0.60 10.80 -26.54
C ARG A 562 1.59 10.08 -27.44
N ALA A 563 2.48 10.84 -28.09
CA ALA A 563 3.45 10.34 -29.07
C ALA A 563 4.40 9.26 -28.51
N ASP A 564 4.52 9.20 -27.20
CA ASP A 564 5.43 8.34 -26.44
C ASP A 564 4.81 6.99 -26.02
N LEU A 565 3.48 6.77 -26.18
CA LEU A 565 2.81 5.54 -25.75
C LEU A 565 2.72 4.43 -26.82
N GLY A 566 3.30 4.65 -28.01
CA GLY A 566 3.20 3.70 -29.12
C GLY A 566 1.78 3.62 -29.70
N ASN A 567 1.54 2.67 -30.58
CA ASN A 567 0.22 2.47 -31.19
C ASN A 567 -0.77 1.91 -30.18
N ILE A 568 -1.55 2.77 -29.53
CA ILE A 568 -2.67 2.35 -28.69
C ILE A 568 -3.77 1.81 -29.61
N ARG A 569 -4.21 0.58 -29.36
CA ARG A 569 -5.32 -0.03 -30.08
C ARG A 569 -6.61 0.72 -29.75
N SER A 570 -7.33 1.19 -30.77
CA SER A 570 -8.71 1.65 -30.62
C SER A 570 -9.62 0.45 -30.51
N TYR A 571 -10.65 0.54 -29.72
CA TYR A 571 -11.72 -0.47 -29.64
C TYR A 571 -13.06 0.24 -29.60
N GLU A 572 -14.04 -0.42 -30.19
CA GLU A 572 -15.43 0.03 -30.12
C GLU A 572 -16.15 -0.69 -28.99
N VAL A 573 -16.89 0.06 -28.20
CA VAL A 573 -17.66 -0.44 -27.07
C VAL A 573 -19.14 -0.32 -27.40
N ILE A 574 -19.87 -1.39 -27.23
CA ILE A 574 -21.34 -1.40 -27.35
C ILE A 574 -21.91 -1.41 -25.94
N LYS A 575 -22.74 -0.42 -25.63
CA LYS A 575 -23.58 -0.40 -24.44
C LYS A 575 -24.93 -1.03 -24.78
N THR A 576 -25.34 -2.03 -24.01
CA THR A 576 -26.62 -2.70 -24.16
C THR A 576 -27.44 -2.59 -22.87
N ILE A 577 -28.74 -2.38 -22.98
CA ILE A 577 -29.67 -2.42 -21.87
C ILE A 577 -30.58 -3.62 -22.09
N GLU A 578 -30.59 -4.57 -21.14
CA GLU A 578 -31.36 -5.79 -21.25
C GLU A 578 -32.26 -5.98 -20.03
N PRO A 579 -33.58 -6.18 -20.21
CA PRO A 579 -34.46 -6.50 -19.12
C PRO A 579 -34.22 -7.92 -18.60
N ILE A 580 -34.11 -8.07 -17.28
CA ILE A 580 -34.04 -9.38 -16.61
C ILE A 580 -35.16 -9.50 -15.58
N ILE A 581 -35.65 -10.72 -15.36
CA ILE A 581 -36.59 -11.03 -14.28
C ILE A 581 -35.78 -11.42 -13.03
N LEU A 582 -36.05 -10.78 -11.91
CA LEU A 582 -35.42 -11.10 -10.64
C LEU A 582 -36.02 -12.39 -10.05
N GLU A 583 -35.39 -13.52 -10.32
CA GLU A 583 -35.80 -14.81 -9.76
C GLU A 583 -35.49 -14.89 -8.28
N GLY A 584 -36.44 -15.37 -7.47
CA GLY A 584 -36.26 -15.54 -6.02
C GLY A 584 -37.54 -15.95 -5.32
N THR A 585 -37.51 -16.01 -4.00
CA THR A 585 -38.67 -16.31 -3.15
C THR A 585 -39.61 -15.11 -3.12
N ALA A 586 -40.89 -15.35 -3.40
CA ALA A 586 -41.91 -14.31 -3.43
C ALA A 586 -41.89 -13.43 -2.15
N GLY A 587 -41.86 -12.13 -2.34
CA GLY A 587 -41.82 -11.15 -1.26
C GLY A 587 -40.41 -10.74 -0.78
N ASN A 588 -39.37 -11.48 -1.13
CA ASN A 588 -37.98 -11.13 -0.82
C ASN A 588 -37.42 -10.07 -1.79
N PHE A 589 -36.41 -9.33 -1.32
CA PHE A 589 -35.56 -8.53 -2.20
C PHE A 589 -34.50 -9.40 -2.83
N VAL A 590 -34.23 -9.17 -4.12
CA VAL A 590 -33.21 -9.83 -4.90
C VAL A 590 -32.24 -8.79 -5.40
N PHE A 591 -30.95 -8.98 -5.12
CA PHE A 591 -29.83 -8.18 -5.60
C PHE A 591 -29.11 -9.00 -6.67
N VAL A 592 -28.97 -8.44 -7.86
CA VAL A 592 -28.16 -9.02 -8.95
C VAL A 592 -27.10 -8.00 -9.34
N GLY A 593 -25.85 -8.37 -9.25
CA GLY A 593 -24.79 -7.42 -9.48
C GLY A 593 -23.51 -8.01 -10.07
N ARG A 594 -22.61 -7.12 -10.41
CA ARG A 594 -21.32 -7.42 -11.04
C ARG A 594 -20.22 -6.64 -10.35
N GLY A 595 -18.99 -7.14 -10.50
CA GLY A 595 -17.83 -6.50 -9.91
C GLY A 595 -17.64 -6.79 -8.43
N TRP A 596 -16.41 -6.53 -7.98
CA TRP A 596 -16.00 -6.67 -6.58
C TRP A 596 -15.01 -5.58 -6.20
N GLY A 597 -15.41 -4.74 -5.23
CA GLY A 597 -14.66 -3.60 -4.74
C GLY A 597 -15.35 -2.27 -5.03
N HIS A 598 -14.58 -1.19 -4.92
CA HIS A 598 -15.10 0.18 -5.11
C HIS A 598 -15.25 0.58 -6.58
N GLY A 599 -14.58 -0.10 -7.53
CA GLY A 599 -14.70 0.14 -8.97
C GLY A 599 -13.91 1.34 -9.50
N VAL A 600 -13.12 2.04 -8.69
CA VAL A 600 -12.33 3.21 -9.13
C VAL A 600 -10.99 2.77 -9.69
N GLY A 601 -10.60 3.34 -10.83
CA GLY A 601 -9.31 3.13 -11.47
C GLY A 601 -9.16 1.73 -12.09
N MET A 602 -8.02 1.07 -11.90
CA MET A 602 -7.67 -0.16 -12.63
C MET A 602 -8.38 -1.40 -12.06
N SER A 603 -9.00 -2.21 -12.92
CA SER A 603 -9.50 -3.53 -12.55
C SER A 603 -8.38 -4.57 -12.62
N GLN A 604 -8.16 -5.32 -11.52
CA GLN A 604 -7.17 -6.39 -11.48
C GLN A 604 -7.46 -7.45 -12.56
N TRP A 605 -8.69 -7.97 -12.61
CA TRP A 605 -9.08 -8.98 -13.61
C TRP A 605 -9.18 -8.42 -15.02
N GLY A 606 -9.59 -7.17 -15.18
CA GLY A 606 -9.58 -6.50 -16.47
C GLY A 606 -8.15 -6.33 -17.01
N THR A 607 -7.18 -6.00 -16.17
CA THR A 607 -5.75 -5.95 -16.51
C THR A 607 -5.24 -7.30 -17.01
N LYS A 608 -5.59 -8.39 -16.30
CA LYS A 608 -5.27 -9.76 -16.74
C LYS A 608 -5.82 -10.03 -18.13
N ASN A 609 -7.12 -9.78 -18.35
CA ASN A 609 -7.77 -10.07 -19.62
C ASN A 609 -7.21 -9.22 -20.77
N MET A 610 -6.90 -7.94 -20.54
CA MET A 610 -6.21 -7.13 -21.56
C MET A 610 -4.84 -7.72 -21.93
N ALA A 611 -4.05 -8.13 -20.95
CA ALA A 611 -2.75 -8.75 -21.22
C ALA A 611 -2.89 -10.08 -21.99
N GLU A 612 -3.91 -10.91 -21.68
CA GLU A 612 -4.25 -12.14 -22.42
C GLU A 612 -4.67 -11.83 -23.87
N LEU A 613 -5.30 -10.69 -24.11
CA LEU A 613 -5.64 -10.18 -25.44
C LEU A 613 -4.43 -9.56 -26.18
N GLY A 614 -3.24 -9.54 -25.55
CA GLY A 614 -1.99 -9.05 -26.11
C GLY A 614 -1.78 -7.53 -26.00
N TYR A 615 -2.47 -6.85 -25.09
CA TYR A 615 -2.20 -5.46 -24.75
C TYR A 615 -0.93 -5.34 -23.92
N THR A 616 -0.14 -4.30 -24.18
CA THR A 616 1.04 -3.96 -23.38
C THR A 616 0.64 -3.29 -22.06
N SER A 617 1.56 -3.26 -21.11
CA SER A 617 1.35 -2.57 -19.82
C SER A 617 0.98 -1.09 -19.99
N ASN A 618 1.60 -0.40 -20.93
CA ASN A 618 1.27 1.00 -21.22
C ASN A 618 -0.14 1.17 -21.81
N GLU A 619 -0.57 0.28 -22.70
CA GLU A 619 -1.93 0.28 -23.24
C GLU A 619 -2.96 0.01 -22.14
N ILE A 620 -2.65 -0.91 -21.23
CA ILE A 620 -3.50 -1.23 -20.08
C ILE A 620 -3.64 0.00 -19.16
N LEU A 621 -2.54 0.63 -18.81
CA LEU A 621 -2.54 1.82 -17.95
C LEU A 621 -3.30 2.99 -18.60
N ALA A 622 -3.06 3.24 -19.90
CA ALA A 622 -3.76 4.28 -20.63
C ALA A 622 -5.27 4.05 -20.73
N ALA A 623 -5.72 2.80 -20.77
CA ALA A 623 -7.13 2.45 -20.79
C ALA A 623 -7.82 2.77 -19.47
N TYR A 624 -7.18 2.50 -18.33
CA TYR A 624 -7.78 2.71 -17.01
C TYR A 624 -7.54 4.09 -16.41
N PHE A 625 -6.50 4.79 -16.85
CA PHE A 625 -6.12 6.11 -16.34
C PHE A 625 -5.95 7.08 -17.53
N PRO A 626 -7.06 7.55 -18.12
CA PRO A 626 -7.00 8.39 -19.31
C PRO A 626 -6.24 9.70 -19.06
N GLY A 627 -5.40 10.08 -20.02
CA GLY A 627 -4.59 11.29 -19.98
C GLY A 627 -3.34 11.23 -19.10
N THR A 628 -3.04 10.08 -18.51
CA THR A 628 -1.79 9.89 -17.75
C THR A 628 -0.64 9.42 -18.63
N VAL A 629 0.57 9.54 -18.10
CA VAL A 629 1.82 9.13 -18.76
C VAL A 629 2.70 8.36 -17.80
N VAL A 630 3.31 7.28 -18.27
CA VAL A 630 4.35 6.57 -17.52
C VAL A 630 5.68 7.32 -17.73
N LEU A 631 6.28 7.78 -16.65
CA LEU A 631 7.58 8.43 -16.63
C LEU A 631 8.53 7.74 -15.66
N PRO A 632 9.85 7.77 -15.94
CA PRO A 632 10.84 7.47 -14.91
C PRO A 632 10.71 8.47 -13.74
N ILE A 633 10.89 7.97 -12.54
CA ILE A 633 10.73 8.75 -11.30
C ILE A 633 11.65 9.99 -11.26
N GLU A 634 12.84 9.90 -11.88
CA GLU A 634 13.80 10.99 -11.95
C GLU A 634 13.34 12.16 -12.86
N GLN A 635 12.36 11.89 -13.74
CA GLN A 635 11.80 12.89 -14.65
C GLN A 635 10.55 13.58 -14.11
N VAL A 636 10.08 13.16 -12.95
CA VAL A 636 8.93 13.80 -12.29
C VAL A 636 9.39 15.13 -11.70
N ASN A 637 8.66 16.19 -11.96
CA ASN A 637 9.04 17.56 -11.61
C ASN A 637 9.44 17.67 -10.14
N ARG A 638 10.64 18.23 -9.96
CA ARG A 638 11.23 18.55 -8.66
C ARG A 638 10.75 19.90 -8.16
#